data_015561113c65714daac69e3cd1467b58
#
_entry.id   015561113c65714daac69e3cd1467b58
#
_cell.length_a   1.000
_cell.length_b   1.000
_cell.length_c   1.000
_cell.angle_alpha   90.00
_cell.angle_beta   90.00
_cell.angle_gamma   90.00
#
_symmetry.space_group_name_H-M   'P 1'
#
loop_
_entity.id
_entity.type
_entity.pdbx_description
1 polymer ?
#
loop_
_entity_poly.entity_id
_entity_poly.type
_entity_poly.pdbx_seq_one_letter_code
_entity_poly.pdbx_strand_id
1 'polypeptide(L)'
;MIKLHDGGAYLVNGTEIIPDNTEAQAAVTAKTGKTVTKQEAAQQTIAYGILKDHNTSGNMDKLKIKFDKLTSHDITFVGIIQTARASGLEKFPIPYVLTNCHNSLCAVGGTINEDDHMFGLTCAKKYGGVYVPPHQAVIHQFAREMLAGGGRMILGSDSHTRYGALGTMAMGEGGPELVKQLLCQTYDINMPGVVGVYLKGAPVKGVGPQDVALAIIGAVFANGYVKNKVMEFVGPGVSALSADFRIGIDVMTTETTCLSSIWRTDEQIKEFYEIHGRSEEFKELNPGQVTYYDGLIEVDLSAIKPMIAMPFHPSNTYTIEEVNANLADVLHDVEERAKVSLDGQVPYSLADKVVNGKFMVDQGIIAGCAGGGFENICAAADILKGRYIGSDEFTLSVYPASMPVYMELIKNGCAATILETGAVMKTAFCGPCFGAGDTPANNAFSIRHSTRNFPNREGSKLQNGQISSVALMDARSIAATAANKGILTPATEFDGEFGKYKYHFDANIYKNRVFDSKGVADPSVEIHFGPNIKDWPKMVALTDNLVLKVVSEIHDPVTTTDELIPSGETSSYRSNPLGLAEFALSRKDPAYVGRAKEVQKAEKAREALISGESDVHPCAELPEIKAVMSVIKTQFPDLTHETFGIGSTIFAVKPGDGSAREQAASCQKVLGGWANIANEYATKRYRSNLINWGMLPFLIEEGELPFQNLDYLFIPDIKKAVEEKWDEITAYVVKDTLVPFTLRLGELTDEEREIILKGCLINYNRV
;
A
#
# COMPACT_ATOMS: atom_id res chain seq x y z
N MET A 1 -2.49 12.44 24.64
CA MET A 1 -2.95 11.99 23.31
C MET A 1 -2.31 10.63 22.98
N ILE A 2 -1.09 10.57 22.46
CA ILE A 2 -0.35 9.35 22.15
C ILE A 2 0.89 9.24 23.04
N LYS A 3 1.16 8.04 23.61
CA LYS A 3 2.38 7.76 24.36
C LYS A 3 2.98 6.45 23.85
N LEU A 4 4.23 6.47 23.46
CA LEU A 4 5.00 5.28 23.08
C LEU A 4 5.79 4.79 24.30
N HIS A 5 5.81 3.47 24.54
CA HIS A 5 6.65 2.87 25.56
C HIS A 5 8.06 2.59 25.02
N ASP A 6 9.06 2.83 25.84
CA ASP A 6 10.44 2.44 25.54
C ASP A 6 10.59 0.95 25.82
N GLY A 7 10.50 0.12 24.78
CA GLY A 7 10.55 -1.34 24.89
C GLY A 7 9.18 -2.00 25.01
N GLY A 8 9.19 -3.29 25.36
CA GLY A 8 7.97 -4.08 25.47
C GLY A 8 7.18 -3.85 26.75
N ALA A 9 5.99 -4.42 26.79
CA ALA A 9 5.13 -4.37 27.98
C ALA A 9 4.22 -5.61 28.08
N TYR A 10 3.87 -5.94 29.31
CA TYR A 10 2.80 -6.91 29.59
C TYR A 10 1.46 -6.19 29.71
N LEU A 11 0.44 -6.80 29.17
CA LEU A 11 -0.96 -6.42 29.40
C LEU A 11 -1.62 -7.52 30.25
N VAL A 12 -2.07 -7.17 31.45
CA VAL A 12 -2.69 -8.09 32.39
C VAL A 12 -4.19 -7.83 32.46
N ASN A 13 -4.98 -8.90 32.34
CA ASN A 13 -6.46 -8.86 32.35
C ASN A 13 -7.05 -7.86 31.32
N GLY A 14 -6.33 -7.56 30.23
CA GLY A 14 -6.74 -6.65 29.18
C GLY A 14 -6.76 -5.15 29.54
N THR A 15 -6.36 -4.79 30.75
CA THR A 15 -6.47 -3.41 31.27
C THR A 15 -5.24 -2.86 31.97
N GLU A 16 -4.40 -3.70 32.55
CA GLU A 16 -3.24 -3.26 33.31
C GLU A 16 -1.95 -3.41 32.53
N ILE A 17 -1.25 -2.29 32.35
CA ILE A 17 0.01 -2.23 31.62
C ILE A 17 1.17 -2.34 32.63
N ILE A 18 2.09 -3.29 32.41
CA ILE A 18 3.32 -3.46 33.18
C ILE A 18 4.49 -3.35 32.20
N PRO A 19 5.31 -2.28 32.25
CA PRO A 19 6.49 -2.15 31.39
C PRO A 19 7.48 -3.31 31.61
N ASP A 20 8.15 -3.76 30.53
CA ASP A 20 9.15 -4.80 30.57
C ASP A 20 10.46 -4.29 31.23
N ASN A 21 10.58 -4.49 32.51
CA ASN A 21 11.75 -4.16 33.32
C ASN A 21 12.08 -5.29 34.30
N THR A 22 13.11 -5.11 35.12
CA THR A 22 13.57 -6.13 36.08
C THR A 22 12.52 -6.56 37.11
N GLU A 23 11.50 -5.72 37.37
CA GLU A 23 10.43 -6.00 38.34
C GLU A 23 9.16 -6.57 37.67
N ALA A 24 9.11 -6.60 36.33
CA ALA A 24 7.90 -6.96 35.59
C ALA A 24 7.35 -8.34 35.98
N GLN A 25 8.20 -9.36 36.08
CA GLN A 25 7.78 -10.71 36.44
C GLN A 25 7.16 -10.78 37.84
N ALA A 26 7.75 -10.09 38.82
CA ALA A 26 7.22 -10.03 40.16
C ALA A 26 5.86 -9.30 40.19
N ALA A 27 5.72 -8.22 39.44
CA ALA A 27 4.47 -7.46 39.30
C ALA A 27 3.36 -8.30 38.63
N VAL A 28 3.68 -9.03 37.56
CA VAL A 28 2.74 -9.96 36.89
C VAL A 28 2.30 -11.05 37.85
N THR A 29 3.23 -11.68 38.56
CA THR A 29 2.94 -12.75 39.55
C THR A 29 2.07 -12.23 40.70
N ALA A 30 2.37 -11.03 41.21
CA ALA A 30 1.58 -10.41 42.28
C ALA A 30 0.13 -10.17 41.88
N LYS A 31 -0.12 -9.82 40.62
CA LYS A 31 -1.48 -9.51 40.10
C LYS A 31 -2.26 -10.74 39.67
N THR A 32 -1.60 -11.79 39.22
CA THR A 32 -2.26 -12.96 38.60
C THR A 32 -2.15 -14.24 39.43
N GLY A 33 -1.26 -14.26 40.38
CA GLY A 33 -0.89 -15.49 41.13
C GLY A 33 -0.15 -16.52 40.28
N LYS A 34 0.27 -16.16 39.06
CA LYS A 34 0.93 -17.08 38.11
C LYS A 34 2.27 -16.51 37.67
N THR A 35 3.26 -17.37 37.57
CA THR A 35 4.51 -17.03 36.89
C THR A 35 4.37 -17.41 35.43
N VAL A 36 4.47 -16.39 34.55
CA VAL A 36 4.33 -16.54 33.10
C VAL A 36 5.60 -16.00 32.46
N THR A 37 6.28 -16.81 31.66
CA THR A 37 7.47 -16.34 30.92
C THR A 37 7.08 -15.34 29.82
N LYS A 38 8.03 -14.50 29.41
CA LYS A 38 7.85 -13.58 28.30
C LYS A 38 7.38 -14.30 27.03
N GLN A 39 7.97 -15.45 26.72
CA GLN A 39 7.61 -16.25 25.56
C GLN A 39 6.17 -16.78 25.65
N GLU A 40 5.76 -17.32 26.81
CA GLU A 40 4.38 -17.77 27.01
C GLU A 40 3.38 -16.62 26.90
N ALA A 41 3.72 -15.44 27.44
CA ALA A 41 2.87 -14.25 27.33
C ALA A 41 2.78 -13.73 25.88
N ALA A 42 3.86 -13.77 25.11
CA ALA A 42 3.85 -13.39 23.69
C ALA A 42 2.94 -14.30 22.84
N GLN A 43 2.81 -15.57 23.21
CA GLN A 43 1.91 -16.53 22.56
C GLN A 43 0.42 -16.28 22.86
N GLN A 44 0.10 -15.37 23.78
CA GLN A 44 -1.27 -15.01 24.16
C GLN A 44 -1.84 -13.84 23.37
N THR A 45 -1.08 -13.28 22.41
CA THR A 45 -1.61 -12.26 21.49
C THR A 45 -2.62 -12.86 20.52
N ILE A 46 -3.60 -12.07 20.11
CA ILE A 46 -4.57 -12.46 19.07
C ILE A 46 -3.81 -12.78 17.77
N ALA A 47 -2.82 -11.93 17.44
CA ALA A 47 -1.99 -12.10 16.25
C ALA A 47 -1.26 -13.45 16.23
N TYR A 48 -0.64 -13.86 17.33
CA TYR A 48 0.03 -15.15 17.41
C TYR A 48 -0.93 -16.32 17.14
N GLY A 49 -2.12 -16.29 17.75
CA GLY A 49 -3.14 -17.33 17.55
C GLY A 49 -3.55 -17.49 16.09
N ILE A 50 -3.85 -16.36 15.41
CA ILE A 50 -4.25 -16.37 13.99
C ILE A 50 -3.10 -16.84 13.09
N LEU A 51 -1.90 -16.34 13.29
CA LEU A 51 -0.73 -16.78 12.51
C LEU A 51 -0.43 -18.26 12.69
N LYS A 52 -0.55 -18.77 13.92
CA LYS A 52 -0.38 -20.20 14.23
C LYS A 52 -1.39 -21.08 13.49
N ASP A 53 -2.67 -20.65 13.47
CA ASP A 53 -3.75 -21.41 12.83
C ASP A 53 -3.57 -21.50 11.30
N HIS A 54 -2.88 -20.53 10.68
CA HIS A 54 -2.63 -20.48 9.24
C HIS A 54 -1.22 -20.90 8.81
N ASN A 55 -0.35 -21.20 9.77
CA ASN A 55 1.02 -21.63 9.51
C ASN A 55 1.10 -23.12 9.20
N THR A 56 1.65 -23.46 8.05
CA THR A 56 1.83 -24.84 7.58
C THR A 56 3.25 -25.40 7.81
N SER A 57 4.20 -24.57 8.28
CA SER A 57 5.60 -25.01 8.46
C SER A 57 5.82 -25.85 9.72
N GLY A 58 4.92 -25.76 10.71
CA GLY A 58 5.14 -26.33 12.05
C GLY A 58 6.21 -25.58 12.88
N ASN A 59 6.84 -24.54 12.32
CA ASN A 59 7.84 -23.71 12.98
C ASN A 59 7.29 -22.28 13.13
N MET A 60 7.21 -21.79 14.38
CA MET A 60 6.67 -20.45 14.65
C MET A 60 7.71 -19.32 14.46
N ASP A 61 8.98 -19.63 14.26
CA ASP A 61 9.98 -18.60 13.92
C ASP A 61 9.97 -18.30 12.42
N LYS A 62 9.65 -19.31 11.59
CA LYS A 62 9.61 -19.24 10.13
C LYS A 62 8.26 -19.74 9.62
N LEU A 63 7.36 -18.81 9.38
CA LEU A 63 5.98 -19.12 9.01
C LEU A 63 5.84 -19.37 7.50
N LYS A 64 4.99 -20.33 7.16
CA LYS A 64 4.50 -20.61 5.81
C LYS A 64 2.99 -20.49 5.80
N ILE A 65 2.51 -19.27 5.51
CA ILE A 65 1.09 -18.91 5.66
C ILE A 65 0.29 -19.29 4.43
N LYS A 66 -0.88 -19.89 4.65
CA LYS A 66 -1.96 -20.02 3.66
C LYS A 66 -3.12 -19.13 4.06
N PHE A 67 -3.58 -18.33 3.11
CA PHE A 67 -4.72 -17.43 3.30
C PHE A 67 -6.04 -18.14 3.02
N ASP A 68 -7.12 -17.69 3.65
CA ASP A 68 -8.46 -18.23 3.45
C ASP A 68 -9.11 -17.71 2.16
N LYS A 69 -8.87 -16.44 1.82
CA LYS A 69 -9.51 -15.75 0.70
C LYS A 69 -8.57 -14.72 0.08
N LEU A 70 -8.82 -14.39 -1.20
CA LEU A 70 -8.07 -13.38 -1.95
C LEU A 70 -9.00 -12.28 -2.46
N THR A 71 -8.45 -11.07 -2.62
CA THR A 71 -9.17 -9.94 -3.22
C THR A 71 -8.23 -9.07 -4.05
N SER A 72 -8.70 -8.62 -5.22
CA SER A 72 -7.94 -7.73 -6.13
C SER A 72 -8.86 -6.74 -6.81
N HIS A 73 -8.26 -5.68 -7.35
CA HIS A 73 -8.97 -4.65 -8.09
C HIS A 73 -8.53 -4.57 -9.57
N ASP A 74 -9.25 -3.82 -10.37
CA ASP A 74 -9.16 -3.77 -11.83
C ASP A 74 -7.82 -3.27 -12.39
N ILE A 75 -6.97 -2.61 -11.61
CA ILE A 75 -5.62 -2.28 -12.07
C ILE A 75 -4.56 -3.33 -11.68
N THR A 76 -4.95 -4.45 -11.05
CA THR A 76 -4.02 -5.50 -10.64
C THR A 76 -4.42 -6.90 -11.07
N PHE A 77 -5.71 -7.25 -11.07
CA PHE A 77 -6.12 -8.63 -11.28
C PHE A 77 -5.75 -9.18 -12.68
N VAL A 78 -5.71 -8.33 -13.71
CA VAL A 78 -5.30 -8.79 -15.06
C VAL A 78 -3.88 -9.33 -15.03
N GLY A 79 -2.94 -8.53 -14.50
CA GLY A 79 -1.54 -8.94 -14.38
C GLY A 79 -1.34 -10.18 -13.49
N ILE A 80 -2.07 -10.25 -12.36
CA ILE A 80 -2.04 -11.39 -11.45
C ILE A 80 -2.50 -12.66 -12.16
N ILE A 81 -3.65 -12.62 -12.81
CA ILE A 81 -4.21 -13.80 -13.50
C ILE A 81 -3.33 -14.19 -14.69
N GLN A 82 -2.81 -13.23 -15.47
CA GLN A 82 -1.87 -13.51 -16.56
C GLN A 82 -0.59 -14.18 -16.04
N THR A 83 -0.04 -13.72 -14.91
CA THR A 83 1.13 -14.34 -14.27
C THR A 83 0.81 -15.75 -13.78
N ALA A 84 -0.33 -15.93 -13.12
CA ALA A 84 -0.76 -17.24 -12.64
C ALA A 84 -1.01 -18.23 -13.80
N ARG A 85 -1.63 -17.77 -14.89
CA ARG A 85 -1.83 -18.58 -16.11
C ARG A 85 -0.51 -18.99 -16.75
N ALA A 86 0.43 -18.05 -16.86
CA ALA A 86 1.77 -18.34 -17.36
C ALA A 86 2.53 -19.37 -16.49
N SER A 87 2.12 -19.49 -15.22
CA SER A 87 2.67 -20.38 -14.21
C SER A 87 1.86 -21.67 -13.97
N GLY A 88 0.82 -21.94 -14.78
CA GLY A 88 0.06 -23.19 -14.73
C GLY A 88 -1.26 -23.15 -13.96
N LEU A 89 -1.91 -21.99 -13.79
CA LEU A 89 -3.22 -21.88 -13.14
C LEU A 89 -4.29 -22.70 -13.87
N GLU A 90 -4.96 -23.59 -13.14
CA GLU A 90 -6.10 -24.40 -13.63
C GLU A 90 -7.45 -23.88 -13.12
N LYS A 91 -7.51 -23.50 -11.83
CA LYS A 91 -8.69 -22.94 -11.17
C LYS A 91 -8.27 -22.12 -9.96
N PHE A 92 -9.15 -21.27 -9.45
CA PHE A 92 -8.91 -20.61 -8.16
C PHE A 92 -9.10 -21.61 -7.01
N PRO A 93 -8.03 -21.90 -6.24
CA PRO A 93 -8.09 -22.92 -5.18
C PRO A 93 -8.85 -22.46 -3.94
N ILE A 94 -8.95 -21.16 -3.75
CA ILE A 94 -9.66 -20.49 -2.64
C ILE A 94 -10.51 -19.35 -3.21
N PRO A 95 -11.51 -18.85 -2.47
CA PRO A 95 -12.33 -17.73 -2.92
C PRO A 95 -11.50 -16.52 -3.34
N TYR A 96 -11.68 -16.06 -4.56
CA TYR A 96 -10.99 -14.90 -5.13
C TYR A 96 -11.98 -13.92 -5.71
N VAL A 97 -11.95 -12.68 -5.19
CA VAL A 97 -12.86 -11.60 -5.58
C VAL A 97 -12.14 -10.57 -6.43
N LEU A 98 -12.70 -10.28 -7.60
CA LEU A 98 -12.23 -9.31 -8.57
C LEU A 98 -13.16 -8.10 -8.55
N THR A 99 -12.69 -6.97 -7.99
CA THR A 99 -13.52 -5.77 -7.81
C THR A 99 -13.08 -4.66 -8.74
N ASN A 100 -14.03 -4.10 -9.49
CA ASN A 100 -13.76 -3.02 -10.44
C ASN A 100 -14.05 -1.66 -9.79
N CYS A 101 -13.04 -1.04 -9.18
CA CYS A 101 -13.22 0.18 -8.40
C CYS A 101 -12.15 1.25 -8.61
N HIS A 102 -11.04 0.95 -9.27
CA HIS A 102 -9.98 1.91 -9.53
C HIS A 102 -10.16 2.60 -10.88
N ASN A 103 -10.33 1.85 -11.97
CA ASN A 103 -10.66 2.42 -13.26
C ASN A 103 -12.15 2.69 -13.42
N SER A 104 -13.01 1.75 -13.04
CA SER A 104 -14.46 1.88 -12.98
C SER A 104 -15.09 2.59 -14.21
N LEU A 105 -14.52 2.39 -15.40
CA LEU A 105 -14.92 3.05 -16.65
C LEU A 105 -14.73 4.58 -16.66
N CYS A 106 -14.00 5.15 -15.70
CA CYS A 106 -13.87 6.60 -15.53
C CYS A 106 -12.51 7.17 -15.93
N ALA A 107 -11.47 6.34 -16.07
CA ALA A 107 -10.11 6.84 -16.08
C ALA A 107 -9.63 7.31 -17.47
N VAL A 108 -10.06 6.68 -18.56
CA VAL A 108 -9.54 6.94 -19.90
C VAL A 108 -10.62 6.75 -20.98
N GLY A 109 -10.53 7.47 -22.07
CA GLY A 109 -11.33 7.22 -23.27
C GLY A 109 -10.89 5.92 -23.97
N GLY A 110 -11.80 5.30 -24.72
CA GLY A 110 -11.57 4.03 -25.41
C GLY A 110 -12.04 2.81 -24.63
N THR A 111 -11.72 1.62 -25.13
CA THR A 111 -12.25 0.34 -24.64
C THR A 111 -11.42 -0.29 -23.52
N ILE A 112 -10.23 0.24 -23.21
CA ILE A 112 -9.20 -0.35 -22.34
C ILE A 112 -9.77 -0.84 -21.00
N ASN A 113 -10.53 0.02 -20.30
CA ASN A 113 -11.03 -0.32 -18.97
C ASN A 113 -12.11 -1.40 -19.03
N GLU A 114 -13.02 -1.33 -20.00
CA GLU A 114 -14.06 -2.37 -20.16
C GLU A 114 -13.46 -3.69 -20.64
N ASP A 115 -12.42 -3.69 -21.46
CA ASP A 115 -11.70 -4.88 -21.85
C ASP A 115 -11.07 -5.59 -20.64
N ASP A 116 -10.48 -4.84 -19.69
CA ASP A 116 -9.96 -5.38 -18.44
C ASP A 116 -11.10 -5.94 -17.55
N HIS A 117 -12.25 -5.27 -17.51
CA HIS A 117 -13.42 -5.73 -16.76
C HIS A 117 -13.99 -7.01 -17.37
N MET A 118 -14.10 -7.09 -18.70
CA MET A 118 -14.56 -8.30 -19.39
C MET A 118 -13.59 -9.46 -19.25
N PHE A 119 -12.27 -9.19 -19.23
CA PHE A 119 -11.27 -10.17 -18.86
C PHE A 119 -11.54 -10.72 -17.46
N GLY A 120 -11.72 -9.84 -16.46
CA GLY A 120 -12.02 -10.22 -15.08
C GLY A 120 -13.29 -11.08 -14.95
N LEU A 121 -14.38 -10.68 -15.61
CA LEU A 121 -15.63 -11.44 -15.61
C LEU A 121 -15.47 -12.84 -16.22
N THR A 122 -14.83 -12.94 -17.38
CA THR A 122 -14.61 -14.24 -18.03
C THR A 122 -13.64 -15.13 -17.26
N CYS A 123 -12.63 -14.55 -16.60
CA CYS A 123 -11.76 -15.28 -15.69
C CYS A 123 -12.49 -15.76 -14.42
N ALA A 124 -13.37 -14.93 -13.82
CA ALA A 124 -14.18 -15.35 -12.69
C ALA A 124 -15.09 -16.56 -13.05
N LYS A 125 -15.67 -16.55 -14.25
CA LYS A 125 -16.46 -17.68 -14.77
C LYS A 125 -15.59 -18.92 -15.00
N LYS A 126 -14.46 -18.73 -15.69
CA LYS A 126 -13.57 -19.85 -16.08
C LYS A 126 -12.94 -20.52 -14.88
N TYR A 127 -12.44 -19.74 -13.92
CA TYR A 127 -11.64 -20.25 -12.80
C TYR A 127 -12.40 -20.37 -11.48
N GLY A 128 -13.68 -19.98 -11.42
CA GLY A 128 -14.50 -20.15 -10.21
C GLY A 128 -14.38 -19.01 -9.20
N GLY A 129 -14.33 -17.75 -9.66
CA GLY A 129 -14.22 -16.56 -8.82
C GLY A 129 -15.52 -15.78 -8.62
N VAL A 130 -15.37 -14.61 -7.99
CA VAL A 130 -16.41 -13.60 -7.81
C VAL A 130 -16.01 -12.34 -8.56
N TYR A 131 -16.94 -11.75 -9.30
CA TYR A 131 -16.72 -10.53 -10.05
C TYR A 131 -17.69 -9.43 -9.60
N VAL A 132 -17.13 -8.34 -9.09
CA VAL A 132 -17.88 -7.16 -8.63
C VAL A 132 -17.77 -6.06 -9.71
N PRO A 133 -18.87 -5.72 -10.39
CA PRO A 133 -18.85 -4.72 -11.47
C PRO A 133 -18.49 -3.31 -10.98
N PRO A 134 -18.11 -2.40 -11.93
CA PRO A 134 -17.85 -1.00 -11.59
C PRO A 134 -19.00 -0.36 -10.84
N HIS A 135 -18.69 0.59 -9.96
CA HIS A 135 -19.63 1.41 -9.18
C HIS A 135 -20.47 0.67 -8.13
N GLN A 136 -20.24 -0.64 -7.91
CA GLN A 136 -20.97 -1.40 -6.89
C GLN A 136 -20.35 -1.25 -5.50
N ALA A 137 -19.03 -1.34 -5.41
CA ALA A 137 -18.29 -1.14 -4.17
C ALA A 137 -16.82 -0.84 -4.45
N VAL A 138 -16.14 -0.15 -3.53
CA VAL A 138 -14.69 -0.18 -3.46
C VAL A 138 -14.25 -1.52 -2.89
N ILE A 139 -13.07 -2.00 -3.29
CA ILE A 139 -12.56 -3.35 -2.95
C ILE A 139 -12.67 -3.66 -1.45
N HIS A 140 -12.25 -2.74 -0.58
CA HIS A 140 -12.22 -3.00 0.86
C HIS A 140 -13.61 -2.96 1.49
N GLN A 141 -14.53 -2.18 0.97
CA GLN A 141 -15.89 -2.17 1.49
C GLN A 141 -16.62 -3.47 1.13
N PHE A 142 -16.48 -3.95 -0.10
CA PHE A 142 -17.02 -5.26 -0.48
C PHE A 142 -16.43 -6.38 0.39
N ALA A 143 -15.12 -6.35 0.63
CA ALA A 143 -14.47 -7.34 1.47
C ALA A 143 -14.97 -7.32 2.92
N ARG A 144 -15.18 -6.14 3.50
CA ARG A 144 -15.75 -5.98 4.85
C ARG A 144 -17.18 -6.54 4.92
N GLU A 145 -18.01 -6.20 3.96
CA GLU A 145 -19.41 -6.60 3.92
C GLU A 145 -19.58 -8.10 3.61
N MET A 146 -18.72 -8.69 2.76
CA MET A 146 -18.97 -10.01 2.16
C MET A 146 -17.89 -11.07 2.42
N LEU A 147 -16.65 -10.71 2.80
CA LEU A 147 -15.54 -11.65 2.91
C LEU A 147 -14.96 -11.80 4.32
N ALA A 148 -14.86 -10.71 5.08
CA ALA A 148 -14.24 -10.72 6.40
C ALA A 148 -14.87 -11.75 7.32
N GLY A 149 -14.10 -12.31 8.25
CA GLY A 149 -14.54 -13.27 9.27
C GLY A 149 -13.55 -13.34 10.43
N GLY A 150 -14.05 -13.55 11.62
CA GLY A 150 -13.26 -13.62 12.86
C GLY A 150 -12.22 -14.74 12.83
N GLY A 151 -10.96 -14.40 13.05
CA GLY A 151 -9.84 -15.34 13.02
C GLY A 151 -9.41 -15.77 11.61
N ARG A 152 -9.96 -15.18 10.56
CA ARG A 152 -9.57 -15.43 9.16
C ARG A 152 -8.35 -14.63 8.74
N MET A 153 -7.70 -15.08 7.66
CA MET A 153 -6.65 -14.33 6.97
C MET A 153 -7.01 -14.08 5.51
N ILE A 154 -6.89 -12.83 5.06
CA ILE A 154 -7.17 -12.41 3.67
C ILE A 154 -5.94 -11.73 3.09
N LEU A 155 -5.56 -12.13 1.86
CA LEU A 155 -4.52 -11.47 1.09
C LEU A 155 -5.16 -10.65 -0.03
N GLY A 156 -4.75 -9.39 -0.15
CA GLY A 156 -5.21 -8.50 -1.20
C GLY A 156 -4.08 -7.88 -2.00
N SER A 157 -4.37 -7.53 -3.24
CA SER A 157 -3.42 -6.83 -4.10
C SER A 157 -3.36 -5.31 -3.86
N ASP A 158 -4.23 -4.80 -3.00
CA ASP A 158 -4.20 -3.41 -2.56
C ASP A 158 -3.54 -3.26 -1.18
N SER A 159 -2.77 -2.21 -1.01
CA SER A 159 -2.03 -1.94 0.24
C SER A 159 -2.93 -1.68 1.46
N HIS A 160 -4.15 -1.18 1.24
CA HIS A 160 -5.12 -0.93 2.30
C HIS A 160 -5.99 -2.16 2.64
N THR A 161 -5.54 -3.35 2.27
CA THR A 161 -6.16 -4.61 2.69
C THR A 161 -5.97 -4.78 4.19
N ARG A 162 -6.89 -4.20 4.97
CA ARG A 162 -6.93 -4.15 6.42
C ARG A 162 -8.36 -4.39 6.89
N TYR A 163 -8.58 -5.50 7.58
CA TYR A 163 -9.90 -5.89 8.09
C TYR A 163 -9.81 -6.34 9.56
N GLY A 164 -8.75 -5.92 10.24
CA GLY A 164 -8.46 -6.24 11.63
C GLY A 164 -9.56 -5.84 12.58
N ALA A 165 -10.22 -4.70 12.32
CA ALA A 165 -11.37 -4.21 13.09
C ALA A 165 -12.52 -5.25 13.15
N LEU A 166 -12.65 -6.09 12.13
CA LEU A 166 -13.66 -7.16 12.05
C LEU A 166 -13.14 -8.52 12.51
N GLY A 167 -11.96 -8.58 13.09
CA GLY A 167 -11.32 -9.82 13.55
C GLY A 167 -10.62 -10.60 12.45
N THR A 168 -10.40 -10.01 11.26
CA THR A 168 -9.72 -10.65 10.13
C THR A 168 -8.33 -10.06 9.98
N MET A 169 -7.29 -10.87 10.11
CA MET A 169 -5.93 -10.42 9.80
C MET A 169 -5.76 -10.38 8.29
N ALA A 170 -5.66 -9.17 7.75
CA ALA A 170 -5.56 -8.96 6.32
C ALA A 170 -4.25 -8.29 5.95
N MET A 171 -3.66 -8.73 4.84
CA MET A 171 -2.39 -8.23 4.34
C MET A 171 -2.54 -7.75 2.89
N GLY A 172 -1.97 -6.59 2.60
CA GLY A 172 -1.88 -6.07 1.24
C GLY A 172 -0.50 -6.32 0.68
N GLU A 173 -0.41 -7.07 -0.42
CA GLU A 173 0.86 -7.44 -1.05
C GLU A 173 0.82 -7.18 -2.57
N GLY A 174 1.94 -7.40 -3.24
CA GLY A 174 1.99 -7.35 -4.70
C GLY A 174 1.41 -8.59 -5.37
N GLY A 175 1.15 -8.46 -6.67
CA GLY A 175 0.56 -9.54 -7.47
C GLY A 175 1.22 -10.90 -7.33
N PRO A 176 2.56 -11.01 -7.34
CA PRO A 176 3.24 -12.29 -7.21
C PRO A 176 2.91 -13.08 -5.94
N GLU A 177 2.66 -12.41 -4.82
CA GLU A 177 2.26 -13.12 -3.59
C GLU A 177 0.84 -13.74 -3.71
N LEU A 178 -0.06 -13.05 -4.42
CA LEU A 178 -1.36 -13.62 -4.74
C LEU A 178 -1.22 -14.79 -5.74
N VAL A 179 -0.32 -14.69 -6.70
CA VAL A 179 -0.02 -15.80 -7.63
C VAL A 179 0.43 -17.04 -6.89
N LYS A 180 1.31 -16.90 -5.88
CA LYS A 180 1.71 -18.02 -5.02
C LYS A 180 0.51 -18.71 -4.36
N GLN A 181 -0.43 -17.95 -3.82
CA GLN A 181 -1.65 -18.52 -3.23
C GLN A 181 -2.54 -19.18 -4.28
N LEU A 182 -2.67 -18.59 -5.49
CA LEU A 182 -3.41 -19.18 -6.62
C LEU A 182 -2.78 -20.49 -7.12
N LEU A 183 -1.48 -20.68 -6.91
CA LEU A 183 -0.74 -21.91 -7.22
C LEU A 183 -0.59 -22.83 -6.01
N CYS A 184 -1.38 -22.64 -4.95
CA CYS A 184 -1.34 -23.42 -3.71
C CYS A 184 -0.01 -23.36 -2.95
N GLN A 185 0.83 -22.36 -3.23
CA GLN A 185 2.07 -22.09 -2.49
C GLN A 185 1.79 -21.27 -1.23
N THR A 186 2.83 -20.98 -0.45
CA THR A 186 2.72 -20.28 0.83
C THR A 186 3.26 -18.84 0.76
N TYR A 187 2.86 -18.04 1.73
CA TYR A 187 3.44 -16.74 2.00
C TYR A 187 4.43 -16.92 3.17
N ASP A 188 5.72 -16.79 2.84
CA ASP A 188 6.80 -17.11 3.77
C ASP A 188 7.29 -15.85 4.47
N ILE A 189 7.25 -15.85 5.81
CA ILE A 189 7.71 -14.74 6.66
C ILE A 189 8.33 -15.26 7.95
N ASN A 190 9.23 -14.49 8.55
CA ASN A 190 9.60 -14.68 9.94
C ASN A 190 8.44 -14.26 10.85
N MET A 191 8.34 -14.84 12.05
CA MET A 191 7.33 -14.42 13.03
C MET A 191 7.47 -12.91 13.28
N PRO A 192 6.45 -12.10 12.95
CA PRO A 192 6.52 -10.66 13.15
C PRO A 192 6.42 -10.32 14.65
N GLY A 193 7.05 -9.22 15.03
CA GLY A 193 6.78 -8.61 16.33
C GLY A 193 5.34 -8.10 16.41
N VAL A 194 4.78 -8.06 17.61
CA VAL A 194 3.42 -7.57 17.87
C VAL A 194 3.48 -6.35 18.78
N VAL A 195 2.90 -5.25 18.31
CA VAL A 195 2.79 -4.00 19.08
C VAL A 195 1.36 -3.82 19.56
N GLY A 196 1.17 -3.70 20.86
CA GLY A 196 -0.13 -3.40 21.44
C GLY A 196 -0.50 -1.93 21.22
N VAL A 197 -1.71 -1.68 20.72
CA VAL A 197 -2.31 -0.34 20.65
C VAL A 197 -3.42 -0.28 21.70
N TYR A 198 -3.09 0.28 22.84
CA TYR A 198 -3.98 0.31 23.99
C TYR A 198 -4.86 1.56 23.95
N LEU A 199 -6.15 1.38 23.68
CA LEU A 199 -7.13 2.44 23.59
C LEU A 199 -7.82 2.63 24.94
N LYS A 200 -7.91 3.87 25.42
CA LYS A 200 -8.65 4.28 26.60
C LYS A 200 -9.52 5.51 26.34
N GLY A 201 -10.55 5.70 27.16
CA GLY A 201 -11.51 6.80 26.99
C GLY A 201 -12.42 6.62 25.77
N ALA A 202 -13.02 7.70 25.33
CA ALA A 202 -13.91 7.77 24.17
C ALA A 202 -13.64 9.06 23.38
N PRO A 203 -13.85 9.08 22.05
CA PRO A 203 -13.69 10.29 21.26
C PRO A 203 -14.66 11.40 21.71
N VAL A 204 -14.18 12.62 21.71
CA VAL A 204 -15.05 13.79 21.95
C VAL A 204 -15.88 14.08 20.70
N LYS A 205 -16.98 14.82 20.87
CA LYS A 205 -17.86 15.25 19.78
C LYS A 205 -17.05 15.98 18.70
N GLY A 206 -17.26 15.61 17.43
CA GLY A 206 -16.57 16.17 16.27
C GLY A 206 -15.24 15.50 15.91
N VAL A 207 -14.72 14.60 16.74
CA VAL A 207 -13.55 13.77 16.42
C VAL A 207 -14.00 12.51 15.73
N GLY A 208 -13.39 12.21 14.59
CA GLY A 208 -13.68 11.03 13.79
C GLY A 208 -12.51 10.04 13.70
N PRO A 209 -12.70 8.93 12.98
CA PRO A 209 -11.69 7.87 12.88
C PRO A 209 -10.39 8.34 12.23
N GLN A 210 -10.45 9.24 11.25
CA GLN A 210 -9.26 9.78 10.59
C GLN A 210 -8.39 10.58 11.55
N ASP A 211 -8.99 11.30 12.49
CA ASP A 211 -8.25 12.06 13.50
C ASP A 211 -7.40 11.15 14.39
N VAL A 212 -7.98 10.04 14.84
CA VAL A 212 -7.27 9.03 15.64
C VAL A 212 -6.16 8.37 14.81
N ALA A 213 -6.46 8.00 13.58
CA ALA A 213 -5.50 7.38 12.68
C ALA A 213 -4.30 8.31 12.40
N LEU A 214 -4.54 9.57 12.07
CA LEU A 214 -3.48 10.55 11.79
C LEU A 214 -2.63 10.82 13.04
N ALA A 215 -3.23 10.89 14.23
CA ALA A 215 -2.49 11.03 15.48
C ALA A 215 -1.53 9.85 15.71
N ILE A 216 -1.97 8.60 15.43
CA ILE A 216 -1.12 7.41 15.54
C ILE A 216 0.00 7.45 14.48
N ILE A 217 -0.33 7.71 13.21
CA ILE A 217 0.64 7.75 12.11
C ILE A 217 1.75 8.77 12.40
N GLY A 218 1.38 9.98 12.81
CA GLY A 218 2.33 11.02 13.17
C GLY A 218 3.29 10.63 14.31
N ALA A 219 2.82 9.82 15.25
CA ALA A 219 3.63 9.37 16.38
C ALA A 219 4.60 8.22 16.04
N VAL A 220 4.28 7.35 15.07
CA VAL A 220 4.99 6.07 14.88
C VAL A 220 5.74 5.95 13.56
N PHE A 221 5.47 6.80 12.57
CA PHE A 221 6.05 6.64 11.23
C PHE A 221 7.55 6.97 11.21
N ALA A 222 7.94 8.14 11.70
CA ALA A 222 9.31 8.65 11.59
C ALA A 222 10.35 7.77 12.33
N ASN A 223 9.95 7.19 13.44
CA ASN A 223 10.80 6.32 14.27
C ASN A 223 10.71 4.83 13.90
N GLY A 224 9.83 4.47 12.95
CA GLY A 224 9.65 3.08 12.52
C GLY A 224 9.10 2.15 13.62
N TYR A 225 8.43 2.67 14.62
CA TYR A 225 8.02 1.94 15.83
C TYR A 225 7.26 0.64 15.55
N VAL A 226 6.40 0.66 14.53
CA VAL A 226 5.57 -0.48 14.11
C VAL A 226 6.00 -1.10 12.78
N LYS A 227 7.11 -0.66 12.20
CA LYS A 227 7.56 -1.12 10.88
C LYS A 227 7.67 -2.65 10.83
N ASN A 228 7.00 -3.27 9.84
CA ASN A 228 6.95 -4.72 9.61
C ASN A 228 6.40 -5.55 10.79
N LYS A 229 5.74 -4.92 11.78
CA LYS A 229 5.11 -5.58 12.93
C LYS A 229 3.59 -5.63 12.76
N VAL A 230 2.91 -6.43 13.55
CA VAL A 230 1.45 -6.44 13.64
C VAL A 230 1.00 -5.47 14.72
N MET A 231 0.06 -4.60 14.42
CA MET A 231 -0.59 -3.72 15.39
C MET A 231 -1.82 -4.42 15.96
N GLU A 232 -1.84 -4.69 17.27
CA GLU A 232 -2.95 -5.34 17.96
C GLU A 232 -3.68 -4.34 18.85
N PHE A 233 -4.93 -3.99 18.46
CA PHE A 233 -5.74 -2.99 19.14
C PHE A 233 -6.52 -3.62 20.29
N VAL A 234 -6.26 -3.12 21.49
CA VAL A 234 -6.76 -3.65 22.75
C VAL A 234 -7.14 -2.52 23.71
N GLY A 235 -7.55 -2.85 24.90
CA GLY A 235 -7.91 -1.91 25.96
C GLY A 235 -9.40 -1.56 25.99
N PRO A 236 -9.84 -0.87 27.05
CA PRO A 236 -11.26 -0.59 27.31
C PRO A 236 -11.88 0.39 26.30
N GLY A 237 -11.07 1.28 25.72
CA GLY A 237 -11.53 2.25 24.72
C GLY A 237 -12.05 1.65 23.42
N VAL A 238 -11.66 0.39 23.10
CA VAL A 238 -12.18 -0.32 21.92
C VAL A 238 -13.71 -0.39 21.96
N SER A 239 -14.31 -0.70 23.11
CA SER A 239 -15.76 -0.83 23.24
C SER A 239 -16.53 0.49 23.12
N ALA A 240 -15.84 1.63 23.20
CA ALA A 240 -16.44 2.94 22.98
C ALA A 240 -16.57 3.33 21.50
N LEU A 241 -16.03 2.50 20.59
CA LEU A 241 -16.00 2.75 19.15
C LEU A 241 -16.97 1.84 18.43
N SER A 242 -17.77 2.39 17.51
CA SER A 242 -18.59 1.62 16.58
C SER A 242 -17.72 0.78 15.62
N ALA A 243 -18.31 -0.18 14.93
CA ALA A 243 -17.61 -0.95 13.91
C ALA A 243 -17.04 -0.04 12.80
N ASP A 244 -17.83 0.91 12.28
CA ASP A 244 -17.40 1.85 11.24
C ASP A 244 -16.23 2.73 11.72
N PHE A 245 -16.25 3.17 12.97
CA PHE A 245 -15.15 3.97 13.52
C PHE A 245 -13.84 3.17 13.60
N ARG A 246 -13.90 1.91 14.08
CA ARG A 246 -12.74 1.01 14.11
C ARG A 246 -12.20 0.72 12.70
N ILE A 247 -13.08 0.48 11.75
CA ILE A 247 -12.75 0.27 10.33
C ILE A 247 -11.99 1.47 9.76
N GLY A 248 -12.43 2.69 10.07
CA GLY A 248 -11.77 3.92 9.62
C GLY A 248 -10.35 4.10 10.18
N ILE A 249 -10.12 3.70 11.43
CA ILE A 249 -8.76 3.68 12.00
C ILE A 249 -7.93 2.56 11.36
N ASP A 250 -8.49 1.37 11.29
CA ASP A 250 -7.80 0.14 10.87
C ASP A 250 -7.21 0.25 9.46
N VAL A 251 -7.98 0.78 8.51
CA VAL A 251 -7.54 0.94 7.11
C VAL A 251 -6.32 1.85 6.99
N MET A 252 -6.20 2.83 7.86
CA MET A 252 -5.09 3.80 7.86
C MET A 252 -3.81 3.25 8.49
N THR A 253 -3.85 2.10 9.17
CA THR A 253 -2.64 1.47 9.74
C THR A 253 -1.61 1.14 8.66
N THR A 254 -2.03 0.98 7.41
CA THR A 254 -1.11 0.82 6.27
C THR A 254 -0.08 1.95 6.18
N GLU A 255 -0.46 3.16 6.52
CA GLU A 255 0.40 4.35 6.42
C GLU A 255 1.43 4.43 7.57
N THR A 256 1.40 3.49 8.52
CA THR A 256 2.43 3.33 9.56
C THR A 256 3.57 2.40 9.15
N THR A 257 3.51 1.79 7.96
CA THR A 257 4.41 0.73 7.48
C THR A 257 4.32 -0.60 8.26
N CYS A 258 3.28 -0.81 9.05
CA CYS A 258 3.04 -2.08 9.73
C CYS A 258 2.75 -3.21 8.72
N LEU A 259 3.01 -4.45 9.13
CA LEU A 259 2.73 -5.63 8.31
C LEU A 259 1.22 -5.88 8.20
N SER A 260 0.53 -5.84 9.32
CA SER A 260 -0.92 -6.04 9.42
C SER A 260 -1.46 -5.42 10.70
N SER A 261 -2.77 -5.50 10.88
CA SER A 261 -3.48 -5.09 12.09
C SER A 261 -4.53 -6.10 12.49
N ILE A 262 -4.83 -6.17 13.77
CA ILE A 262 -5.89 -7.01 14.35
C ILE A 262 -6.46 -6.33 15.59
N TRP A 263 -7.73 -6.50 15.85
CA TRP A 263 -8.44 -5.91 16.98
C TRP A 263 -9.08 -6.99 17.84
N ARG A 264 -9.19 -6.75 19.12
CA ARG A 264 -10.15 -7.52 19.91
C ARG A 264 -11.57 -7.27 19.39
N THR A 265 -12.40 -8.31 19.40
CA THR A 265 -13.79 -8.22 18.94
C THR A 265 -14.75 -8.25 20.12
N ASP A 266 -15.93 -7.68 19.94
CA ASP A 266 -16.98 -7.58 20.96
C ASP A 266 -18.38 -7.54 20.30
N GLU A 267 -19.41 -7.19 21.07
CA GLU A 267 -20.80 -7.12 20.59
C GLU A 267 -20.98 -6.13 19.42
N GLN A 268 -20.20 -5.06 19.30
CA GLN A 268 -20.24 -4.14 18.16
C GLN A 268 -19.89 -4.84 16.84
N ILE A 269 -18.91 -5.72 16.88
CA ILE A 269 -18.49 -6.50 15.70
C ILE A 269 -19.45 -7.64 15.43
N LYS A 270 -20.03 -8.25 16.48
CA LYS A 270 -21.09 -9.24 16.33
C LYS A 270 -22.30 -8.63 15.62
N GLU A 271 -22.77 -7.46 16.06
CA GLU A 271 -23.87 -6.73 15.42
C GLU A 271 -23.56 -6.41 13.95
N PHE A 272 -22.29 -6.03 13.63
CA PHE A 272 -21.88 -5.80 12.24
C PHE A 272 -22.11 -7.05 11.37
N TYR A 273 -21.69 -8.22 11.82
CA TYR A 273 -21.93 -9.48 11.09
C TYR A 273 -23.42 -9.84 11.01
N GLU A 274 -24.19 -9.59 12.06
CA GLU A 274 -25.64 -9.81 12.08
C GLU A 274 -26.36 -8.92 11.05
N ILE A 275 -26.02 -7.63 10.98
CA ILE A 275 -26.58 -6.67 10.00
C ILE A 275 -26.31 -7.16 8.57
N HIS A 276 -25.13 -7.75 8.32
CA HIS A 276 -24.76 -8.27 7.00
C HIS A 276 -25.26 -9.69 6.72
N GLY A 277 -26.05 -10.30 7.64
CA GLY A 277 -26.58 -11.66 7.49
C GLY A 277 -25.48 -12.73 7.52
N ARG A 278 -24.39 -12.50 8.28
CA ARG A 278 -23.17 -13.33 8.36
C ARG A 278 -22.77 -13.61 9.82
N SER A 279 -23.75 -13.83 10.69
CA SER A 279 -23.53 -14.04 12.13
C SER A 279 -22.55 -15.18 12.43
N GLU A 280 -22.49 -16.18 11.56
CA GLU A 280 -21.59 -17.33 11.65
C GLU A 280 -20.11 -16.98 11.48
N GLU A 281 -19.80 -15.84 10.88
CA GLU A 281 -18.43 -15.36 10.71
C GLU A 281 -17.90 -14.58 11.94
N PHE A 282 -18.75 -14.28 12.91
CA PHE A 282 -18.31 -13.68 14.16
C PHE A 282 -17.49 -14.67 15.00
N LYS A 283 -16.36 -14.22 15.49
CA LYS A 283 -15.56 -14.92 16.51
C LYS A 283 -15.11 -13.91 17.55
N GLU A 284 -15.31 -14.24 18.81
CA GLU A 284 -14.77 -13.45 19.91
C GLU A 284 -13.25 -13.62 19.96
N LEU A 285 -12.53 -12.53 19.86
CA LEU A 285 -11.07 -12.47 19.89
C LEU A 285 -10.65 -11.53 21.02
N ASN A 286 -9.89 -12.07 21.97
CA ASN A 286 -9.33 -11.32 23.08
C ASN A 286 -7.87 -11.76 23.31
N PRO A 287 -6.98 -10.86 23.77
CA PRO A 287 -5.67 -11.27 24.27
C PRO A 287 -5.86 -12.15 25.52
N GLY A 288 -4.89 -13.01 25.79
CA GLY A 288 -4.91 -13.85 26.99
C GLY A 288 -4.78 -13.05 28.29
N GLN A 289 -4.90 -13.73 29.43
CA GLN A 289 -4.86 -13.09 30.75
C GLN A 289 -3.56 -12.31 31.00
N VAL A 290 -2.43 -12.83 30.52
CA VAL A 290 -1.12 -12.18 30.55
C VAL A 290 -0.57 -12.19 29.14
N THR A 291 -0.52 -11.05 28.50
CA THR A 291 -0.06 -10.92 27.12
C THR A 291 1.17 -10.03 27.08
N TYR A 292 2.16 -10.39 26.28
CA TYR A 292 3.37 -9.59 26.06
C TYR A 292 3.36 -8.99 24.66
N TYR A 293 3.66 -7.71 24.57
CA TYR A 293 3.84 -6.96 23.33
C TYR A 293 5.27 -6.46 23.22
N ASP A 294 5.86 -6.51 22.01
CA ASP A 294 7.22 -6.04 21.74
C ASP A 294 7.34 -4.50 21.77
N GLY A 295 6.23 -3.81 21.84
CA GLY A 295 6.06 -2.39 22.04
C GLY A 295 4.61 -2.10 22.41
N LEU A 296 4.35 -0.93 23.00
CA LEU A 296 3.00 -0.51 23.39
C LEU A 296 2.78 0.96 23.06
N ILE A 297 1.64 1.24 22.46
CA ILE A 297 1.15 2.59 22.14
C ILE A 297 -0.09 2.83 22.98
N GLU A 298 -0.02 3.76 23.93
CA GLU A 298 -1.22 4.20 24.64
C GLU A 298 -1.89 5.35 23.86
N VAL A 299 -3.18 5.19 23.59
CA VAL A 299 -4.01 6.20 22.92
C VAL A 299 -5.14 6.61 23.85
N ASP A 300 -5.10 7.85 24.30
CA ASP A 300 -6.21 8.46 25.02
C ASP A 300 -7.17 9.11 24.02
N LEU A 301 -8.27 8.41 23.69
CA LEU A 301 -9.25 8.85 22.70
C LEU A 301 -9.89 10.18 23.09
N SER A 302 -10.04 10.47 24.40
CA SER A 302 -10.64 11.72 24.89
C SER A 302 -9.74 12.95 24.69
N ALA A 303 -8.46 12.72 24.47
CA ALA A 303 -7.47 13.78 24.23
C ALA A 303 -7.16 14.00 22.74
N ILE A 304 -7.73 13.20 21.83
CA ILE A 304 -7.57 13.41 20.39
C ILE A 304 -8.37 14.64 19.97
N LYS A 305 -7.75 15.46 19.13
CA LYS A 305 -8.35 16.64 18.50
C LYS A 305 -8.53 16.41 17.00
N PRO A 306 -9.35 17.22 16.30
CA PRO A 306 -9.39 17.20 14.83
C PRO A 306 -8.00 17.42 14.24
N MET A 307 -7.57 16.50 13.38
CA MET A 307 -6.24 16.43 12.80
C MET A 307 -6.24 16.80 11.32
N ILE A 308 -5.09 17.23 10.85
CA ILE A 308 -4.79 17.39 9.43
C ILE A 308 -3.39 16.86 9.17
N ALA A 309 -3.24 16.04 8.11
CA ALA A 309 -1.92 15.69 7.60
C ALA A 309 -1.62 16.56 6.37
N MET A 310 -0.68 17.46 6.53
CA MET A 310 -0.27 18.41 5.49
C MET A 310 0.51 17.69 4.37
N PRO A 311 0.53 18.26 3.13
CA PRO A 311 1.31 17.68 2.04
C PRO A 311 2.79 17.49 2.44
N PHE A 312 3.51 16.47 1.97
CA PHE A 312 3.13 15.44 0.98
C PHE A 312 3.27 14.03 1.58
N HIS A 313 2.96 13.86 2.85
CA HIS A 313 3.00 12.56 3.51
C HIS A 313 1.94 12.47 4.63
N PRO A 314 1.30 11.29 4.86
CA PRO A 314 0.30 11.13 5.92
C PRO A 314 0.84 11.33 7.34
N SER A 315 2.15 11.28 7.55
CA SER A 315 2.80 11.54 8.84
C SER A 315 3.07 13.03 9.15
N ASN A 316 2.82 13.93 8.19
CA ASN A 316 2.97 15.37 8.37
C ASN A 316 1.77 15.95 9.14
N THR A 317 1.58 15.50 10.37
CA THR A 317 0.36 15.72 11.14
C THR A 317 0.44 16.91 12.08
N TYR A 318 -0.65 17.66 12.11
CA TYR A 318 -0.93 18.77 13.05
C TYR A 318 -2.37 18.63 13.53
N THR A 319 -2.71 19.25 14.66
CA THR A 319 -4.12 19.54 14.90
C THR A 319 -4.56 20.71 14.01
N ILE A 320 -5.82 20.75 13.61
CA ILE A 320 -6.36 21.88 12.81
C ILE A 320 -6.22 23.18 13.61
N GLU A 321 -6.37 23.10 14.93
CA GLU A 321 -6.18 24.23 15.85
C GLU A 321 -4.75 24.80 15.79
N GLU A 322 -3.72 23.92 15.77
CA GLU A 322 -2.32 24.33 15.62
C GLU A 322 -2.06 25.03 14.29
N VAL A 323 -2.61 24.49 13.19
CA VAL A 323 -2.49 25.11 11.87
C VAL A 323 -3.10 26.52 11.88
N ASN A 324 -4.33 26.64 12.39
CA ASN A 324 -5.05 27.93 12.41
C ASN A 324 -4.38 28.97 13.35
N ALA A 325 -3.75 28.51 14.43
CA ALA A 325 -3.06 29.39 15.38
C ALA A 325 -1.67 29.85 14.89
N ASN A 326 -1.00 29.05 14.04
CA ASN A 326 0.40 29.25 13.64
C ASN A 326 0.59 29.16 12.12
N LEU A 327 -0.33 29.74 11.33
CA LEU A 327 -0.35 29.61 9.88
C LEU A 327 1.01 29.86 9.23
N ALA A 328 1.66 30.97 9.55
CA ALA A 328 2.91 31.37 8.92
C ALA A 328 4.01 30.31 9.10
N ASP A 329 4.19 29.81 10.32
CA ASP A 329 5.24 28.84 10.64
C ASP A 329 4.93 27.46 10.06
N VAL A 330 3.67 27.01 10.17
CA VAL A 330 3.25 25.72 9.63
C VAL A 330 3.36 25.69 8.10
N LEU A 331 2.87 26.73 7.43
CA LEU A 331 2.94 26.77 5.96
C LEU A 331 4.37 26.89 5.47
N HIS A 332 5.23 27.63 6.16
CA HIS A 332 6.66 27.68 5.86
C HIS A 332 7.31 26.29 5.98
N ASP A 333 7.05 25.56 7.07
CA ASP A 333 7.57 24.21 7.26
C ASP A 333 7.08 23.24 6.16
N VAL A 334 5.81 23.33 5.75
CA VAL A 334 5.26 22.57 4.64
C VAL A 334 5.95 22.90 3.32
N GLU A 335 6.17 24.19 3.03
CA GLU A 335 6.85 24.63 1.82
C GLU A 335 8.32 24.18 1.78
N GLU A 336 9.05 24.20 2.90
CA GLU A 336 10.42 23.71 2.98
C GLU A 336 10.51 22.19 2.74
N ARG A 337 9.60 21.41 3.33
CA ARG A 337 9.50 19.97 3.04
C ARG A 337 9.12 19.71 1.58
N ALA A 338 8.24 20.53 1.01
CA ALA A 338 7.83 20.43 -0.39
C ALA A 338 9.00 20.63 -1.36
N LYS A 339 9.95 21.53 -1.06
CA LYS A 339 11.14 21.71 -1.88
C LYS A 339 11.95 20.43 -2.01
N VAL A 340 12.03 19.64 -0.94
CA VAL A 340 12.70 18.34 -0.94
C VAL A 340 11.86 17.33 -1.73
N SER A 341 10.56 17.21 -1.41
CA SER A 341 9.68 16.21 -2.04
C SER A 341 9.45 16.43 -3.53
N LEU A 342 9.49 17.69 -4.00
CA LEU A 342 9.30 18.08 -5.40
C LEU A 342 10.62 18.30 -6.14
N ASP A 343 11.75 18.16 -5.47
CA ASP A 343 13.12 18.30 -6.04
C ASP A 343 13.31 19.61 -6.84
N GLY A 344 12.65 20.67 -6.40
CA GLY A 344 12.70 21.98 -7.07
C GLY A 344 12.13 22.04 -8.50
N GLN A 345 11.47 20.97 -8.98
CA GLN A 345 10.94 20.88 -10.35
C GLN A 345 9.87 21.94 -10.68
N VAL A 346 9.08 22.30 -9.66
CA VAL A 346 8.05 23.36 -9.78
C VAL A 346 8.09 24.26 -8.54
N PRO A 347 7.79 25.54 -8.69
CA PRO A 347 7.59 26.42 -7.54
C PRO A 347 6.34 25.98 -6.77
N TYR A 348 6.46 25.90 -5.45
CA TYR A 348 5.36 25.57 -4.56
C TYR A 348 5.22 26.61 -3.46
N SER A 349 4.05 27.20 -3.33
CA SER A 349 3.74 28.15 -2.27
C SER A 349 2.28 28.03 -1.84
N LEU A 350 2.04 28.19 -0.55
CA LEU A 350 0.71 28.22 0.08
C LEU A 350 0.33 29.62 0.56
N ALA A 351 1.12 30.65 0.24
CA ALA A 351 0.89 32.02 0.67
C ALA A 351 -0.44 32.59 0.17
N ASP A 352 -0.85 32.24 -1.07
CA ASP A 352 -2.12 32.65 -1.68
C ASP A 352 -3.35 31.99 -1.02
N LYS A 353 -3.14 30.92 -0.23
CA LYS A 353 -4.21 30.26 0.54
C LYS A 353 -4.52 30.96 1.85
N VAL A 354 -3.75 31.97 2.22
CA VAL A 354 -4.02 32.77 3.42
C VAL A 354 -4.80 34.01 3.04
N VAL A 355 -6.10 34.00 3.30
CA VAL A 355 -7.01 35.11 3.00
C VAL A 355 -7.56 35.67 4.32
N ASN A 356 -7.34 36.98 4.56
CA ASN A 356 -7.74 37.64 5.80
C ASN A 356 -7.27 36.90 7.09
N GLY A 357 -6.04 36.35 7.05
CA GLY A 357 -5.46 35.64 8.19
C GLY A 357 -6.04 34.25 8.45
N LYS A 358 -6.79 33.70 7.51
CA LYS A 358 -7.38 32.36 7.56
C LYS A 358 -6.91 31.51 6.39
N PHE A 359 -6.76 30.21 6.64
CA PHE A 359 -6.39 29.26 5.60
C PHE A 359 -7.62 28.84 4.80
N MET A 360 -7.58 29.10 3.50
CA MET A 360 -8.65 28.77 2.54
C MET A 360 -8.26 27.54 1.73
N VAL A 361 -9.17 26.60 1.60
CA VAL A 361 -9.00 25.41 0.77
C VAL A 361 -9.93 25.46 -0.44
N ASP A 362 -9.53 24.83 -1.55
CA ASP A 362 -10.24 24.92 -2.82
C ASP A 362 -11.20 23.76 -3.04
N GLN A 363 -10.91 22.60 -2.43
CA GLN A 363 -11.67 21.37 -2.68
C GLN A 363 -11.75 20.51 -1.43
N GLY A 364 -12.93 19.94 -1.16
CA GLY A 364 -13.15 18.88 -0.19
C GLY A 364 -13.59 17.58 -0.87
N ILE A 365 -13.06 16.45 -0.41
CA ILE A 365 -13.47 15.12 -0.89
C ILE A 365 -13.63 14.16 0.28
N ILE A 366 -14.77 13.46 0.33
CA ILE A 366 -15.04 12.36 1.25
C ILE A 366 -15.19 11.10 0.39
N ALA A 367 -14.20 10.21 0.43
CA ALA A 367 -14.16 9.11 -0.54
C ALA A 367 -13.45 7.85 -0.04
N GLY A 368 -13.62 6.78 -0.80
CA GLY A 368 -12.87 5.55 -0.67
C GLY A 368 -13.22 4.73 0.57
N CYS A 369 -12.34 3.79 0.86
CA CYS A 369 -12.50 2.84 1.97
C CYS A 369 -12.32 3.48 3.37
N ALA A 370 -11.70 4.65 3.45
CA ALA A 370 -11.54 5.40 4.69
C ALA A 370 -12.69 6.38 4.92
N GLY A 371 -13.03 7.22 3.93
CA GLY A 371 -13.99 8.31 4.09
C GLY A 371 -15.42 7.94 3.74
N GLY A 372 -15.64 7.03 2.79
CA GLY A 372 -16.96 6.71 2.20
C GLY A 372 -17.87 5.82 3.05
N GLY A 373 -17.54 5.57 4.32
CA GLY A 373 -18.36 4.79 5.24
C GLY A 373 -19.66 5.48 5.63
N PHE A 374 -20.64 4.69 6.04
CA PHE A 374 -21.99 5.16 6.38
C PHE A 374 -22.00 6.23 7.47
N GLU A 375 -21.35 5.98 8.61
CA GLU A 375 -21.33 6.91 9.74
C GLU A 375 -20.61 8.22 9.40
N ASN A 376 -19.53 8.17 8.62
CA ASN A 376 -18.79 9.37 8.20
C ASN A 376 -19.66 10.30 7.36
N ILE A 377 -20.41 9.73 6.41
CA ILE A 377 -21.27 10.54 5.51
C ILE A 377 -22.50 11.06 6.26
N CYS A 378 -23.10 10.26 7.15
CA CYS A 378 -24.19 10.73 8.00
C CYS A 378 -23.75 11.89 8.90
N ALA A 379 -22.57 11.80 9.52
CA ALA A 379 -22.04 12.89 10.34
C ALA A 379 -21.75 14.15 9.51
N ALA A 380 -21.22 13.99 8.29
CA ALA A 380 -21.03 15.11 7.38
C ALA A 380 -22.37 15.76 6.98
N ALA A 381 -23.42 14.97 6.73
CA ALA A 381 -24.76 15.47 6.44
C ALA A 381 -25.35 16.28 7.60
N ASP A 382 -25.16 15.84 8.85
CA ASP A 382 -25.64 16.59 10.03
C ASP A 382 -24.98 17.95 10.14
N ILE A 383 -23.66 18.05 9.93
CA ILE A 383 -22.92 19.30 9.94
C ILE A 383 -23.37 20.23 8.82
N LEU A 384 -23.65 19.69 7.65
CA LEU A 384 -24.04 20.42 6.46
C LEU A 384 -25.52 20.81 6.41
N LYS A 385 -26.37 20.23 7.25
CA LYS A 385 -27.82 20.43 7.24
C LYS A 385 -28.20 21.92 7.35
N GLY A 386 -28.96 22.39 6.37
CA GLY A 386 -29.39 23.79 6.30
C GLY A 386 -28.28 24.77 5.94
N ARG A 387 -27.12 24.30 5.52
CA ARG A 387 -25.98 25.08 5.07
C ARG A 387 -25.82 24.97 3.55
N TYR A 388 -24.93 25.78 2.99
CA TYR A 388 -24.50 25.65 1.59
C TYR A 388 -22.99 25.93 1.48
N ILE A 389 -22.35 25.30 0.51
CA ILE A 389 -20.88 25.34 0.35
C ILE A 389 -20.39 26.63 -0.34
N GLY A 390 -21.32 27.48 -0.78
CA GLY A 390 -21.01 28.68 -1.55
C GLY A 390 -21.09 28.47 -3.06
N SER A 391 -20.92 29.54 -3.80
CA SER A 391 -20.93 29.57 -5.27
C SER A 391 -19.59 30.06 -5.82
N ASP A 392 -18.55 30.05 -5.03
CA ASP A 392 -17.19 30.48 -5.34
C ASP A 392 -16.28 29.25 -5.60
N GLU A 393 -15.00 29.36 -5.35
CA GLU A 393 -13.98 28.36 -5.73
C GLU A 393 -14.14 27.01 -5.05
N PHE A 394 -14.61 26.99 -3.78
CA PHE A 394 -14.70 25.74 -3.01
C PHE A 394 -15.73 24.76 -3.57
N THR A 395 -15.30 23.51 -3.71
CA THR A 395 -16.16 22.38 -4.14
C THR A 395 -16.12 21.23 -3.15
N LEU A 396 -17.19 20.42 -3.09
CA LEU A 396 -17.27 19.21 -2.27
C LEU A 396 -17.81 18.04 -3.08
N SER A 397 -17.06 16.93 -3.12
CA SER A 397 -17.52 15.65 -3.69
C SER A 397 -17.55 14.56 -2.63
N VAL A 398 -18.63 13.77 -2.60
CA VAL A 398 -18.84 12.67 -1.66
C VAL A 398 -19.09 11.38 -2.41
N TYR A 399 -18.30 10.34 -2.06
CA TYR A 399 -18.31 9.01 -2.68
C TYR A 399 -18.64 7.95 -1.63
N PRO A 400 -19.89 7.47 -1.50
CA PRO A 400 -20.19 6.31 -0.67
C PRO A 400 -19.35 5.10 -1.07
N ALA A 401 -18.86 4.33 -0.10
CA ALA A 401 -17.93 3.23 -0.34
C ALA A 401 -18.56 2.02 -1.05
N SER A 402 -19.89 1.90 -1.01
CA SER A 402 -20.63 0.85 -1.73
C SER A 402 -22.04 1.30 -2.09
N MET A 403 -22.65 0.59 -3.04
CA MET A 403 -24.03 0.84 -3.43
C MET A 403 -25.01 0.55 -2.28
N PRO A 404 -24.86 -0.50 -1.44
CA PRO A 404 -25.67 -0.66 -0.24
C PRO A 404 -25.60 0.54 0.72
N VAL A 405 -24.40 1.09 0.96
CA VAL A 405 -24.22 2.31 1.76
C VAL A 405 -24.93 3.50 1.09
N TYR A 406 -24.74 3.68 -0.20
CA TYR A 406 -25.37 4.79 -0.91
C TYR A 406 -26.90 4.73 -0.88
N MET A 407 -27.46 3.54 -1.08
CA MET A 407 -28.91 3.35 -1.03
C MET A 407 -29.47 3.69 0.36
N GLU A 408 -28.78 3.31 1.42
CA GLU A 408 -29.21 3.63 2.79
C GLU A 408 -29.11 5.13 3.10
N LEU A 409 -28.09 5.83 2.57
CA LEU A 409 -27.98 7.29 2.65
C LEU A 409 -29.10 8.01 1.89
N ILE A 410 -29.61 7.43 0.80
CA ILE A 410 -30.79 7.94 0.08
C ILE A 410 -32.03 7.74 0.93
N LYS A 411 -32.24 6.53 1.49
CA LYS A 411 -33.41 6.19 2.28
C LYS A 411 -33.53 7.00 3.57
N ASN A 412 -32.42 7.29 4.24
CA ASN A 412 -32.42 8.07 5.49
C ASN A 412 -32.37 9.60 5.27
N GLY A 413 -32.26 10.06 4.02
CA GLY A 413 -32.26 11.47 3.65
C GLY A 413 -30.89 12.17 3.71
N CYS A 414 -29.82 11.53 4.19
CA CYS A 414 -28.49 12.15 4.28
C CYS A 414 -27.96 12.55 2.89
N ALA A 415 -28.19 11.72 1.86
CA ALA A 415 -27.80 12.04 0.50
C ALA A 415 -28.49 13.31 -0.02
N ALA A 416 -29.80 13.45 0.23
CA ALA A 416 -30.55 14.65 -0.15
C ALA A 416 -30.03 15.90 0.58
N THR A 417 -29.79 15.79 1.89
CA THR A 417 -29.22 16.88 2.70
C THR A 417 -27.87 17.36 2.14
N ILE A 418 -26.98 16.45 1.73
CA ILE A 418 -25.68 16.80 1.14
C ILE A 418 -25.88 17.51 -0.22
N LEU A 419 -26.75 16.97 -1.08
CA LEU A 419 -27.02 17.56 -2.41
C LEU A 419 -27.62 18.98 -2.33
N GLU A 420 -28.48 19.24 -1.36
CA GLU A 420 -29.09 20.55 -1.12
C GLU A 420 -28.04 21.63 -0.81
N THR A 421 -26.86 21.27 -0.33
CA THR A 421 -25.77 22.22 -0.01
C THR A 421 -25.01 22.71 -1.25
N GLY A 422 -25.20 22.09 -2.41
CA GLY A 422 -24.41 22.29 -3.62
C GLY A 422 -23.25 21.29 -3.79
N ALA A 423 -23.07 20.38 -2.85
CA ALA A 423 -22.11 19.29 -2.98
C ALA A 423 -22.57 18.21 -3.99
N VAL A 424 -21.64 17.41 -4.48
CA VAL A 424 -21.92 16.36 -5.47
C VAL A 424 -21.79 14.98 -4.82
N MET A 425 -22.84 14.16 -4.98
CA MET A 425 -22.81 12.75 -4.61
C MET A 425 -22.44 11.90 -5.83
N LYS A 426 -21.48 11.00 -5.68
CA LYS A 426 -21.02 10.09 -6.74
C LYS A 426 -21.12 8.63 -6.27
N THR A 427 -20.85 7.69 -7.16
CA THR A 427 -20.88 6.25 -6.84
C THR A 427 -19.54 5.75 -6.31
N ALA A 428 -19.49 4.50 -5.82
CA ALA A 428 -18.29 3.88 -5.31
C ALA A 428 -17.16 3.87 -6.36
N PHE A 429 -16.07 4.54 -6.07
CA PHE A 429 -14.93 4.72 -6.96
C PHE A 429 -13.68 5.14 -6.17
N CYS A 430 -12.54 4.51 -6.46
CA CYS A 430 -11.28 4.81 -5.80
C CYS A 430 -10.48 5.96 -6.46
N GLY A 431 -10.92 6.45 -7.62
CA GLY A 431 -10.22 7.45 -8.42
C GLY A 431 -9.66 8.64 -7.65
N PRO A 432 -10.43 9.31 -6.78
CA PRO A 432 -9.94 10.44 -6.00
C PRO A 432 -8.81 10.09 -5.03
N CYS A 433 -8.68 8.82 -4.64
CA CYS A 433 -7.62 8.39 -3.71
C CYS A 433 -6.25 8.25 -4.38
N PHE A 434 -6.17 8.21 -5.72
CA PHE A 434 -4.91 7.99 -6.45
C PHE A 434 -4.74 8.83 -7.73
N GLY A 435 -5.50 9.91 -7.87
CA GLY A 435 -5.33 10.89 -8.93
C GLY A 435 -5.99 10.55 -10.27
N ALA A 436 -7.03 9.70 -10.26
CA ALA A 436 -7.81 9.34 -11.45
C ALA A 436 -9.23 9.96 -11.46
N GLY A 437 -9.52 10.88 -10.56
CA GLY A 437 -10.79 11.58 -10.51
C GLY A 437 -10.76 12.79 -9.58
N ASP A 438 -11.60 13.78 -9.83
CA ASP A 438 -11.67 15.04 -9.09
C ASP A 438 -10.30 15.73 -8.95
N THR A 439 -9.53 15.77 -10.03
CA THR A 439 -8.26 16.50 -10.08
C THR A 439 -8.54 17.99 -9.94
N PRO A 440 -7.98 18.68 -8.94
CA PRO A 440 -8.22 20.11 -8.75
C PRO A 440 -7.43 20.97 -9.73
N ALA A 441 -7.70 22.27 -9.74
CA ALA A 441 -6.96 23.23 -10.55
C ALA A 441 -5.47 23.29 -10.16
N ASN A 442 -4.64 23.86 -11.05
CA ASN A 442 -3.23 24.09 -10.72
C ASN A 442 -3.10 24.99 -9.49
N ASN A 443 -2.16 24.67 -8.60
CA ASN A 443 -1.95 25.34 -7.33
C ASN A 443 -3.13 25.24 -6.33
N ALA A 444 -4.14 24.41 -6.58
CA ALA A 444 -5.24 24.22 -5.65
C ALA A 444 -4.82 23.37 -4.43
N PHE A 445 -5.47 23.61 -3.31
CA PHE A 445 -5.31 22.83 -2.07
C PHE A 445 -6.59 22.02 -1.79
N SER A 446 -6.47 20.70 -1.82
CA SER A 446 -7.58 19.77 -1.60
C SER A 446 -7.49 19.13 -0.22
N ILE A 447 -8.58 19.11 0.53
CA ILE A 447 -8.69 18.36 1.78
C ILE A 447 -9.49 17.08 1.54
N ARG A 448 -8.96 15.94 1.95
CA ARG A 448 -9.57 14.65 1.63
C ARG A 448 -9.65 13.72 2.84
N HIS A 449 -10.81 13.11 3.03
CA HIS A 449 -10.91 11.89 3.81
C HIS A 449 -10.68 10.73 2.84
N SER A 450 -9.44 10.47 2.59
CA SER A 450 -8.87 9.37 1.79
C SER A 450 -7.63 8.85 2.51
N THR A 451 -6.80 8.06 1.84
CA THR A 451 -5.72 7.35 2.54
C THR A 451 -4.34 7.98 2.40
N ARG A 452 -4.06 8.73 1.31
CA ARG A 452 -2.72 9.26 1.01
C ARG A 452 -2.74 10.66 0.41
N ASN A 453 -1.65 11.39 0.67
CA ASN A 453 -1.41 12.73 0.17
C ASN A 453 0.00 12.92 -0.39
N PHE A 454 0.59 11.87 -0.97
CA PHE A 454 1.88 11.93 -1.64
C PHE A 454 1.89 12.96 -2.77
N PRO A 455 3.07 13.43 -3.25
CA PRO A 455 3.16 14.33 -4.38
C PRO A 455 2.36 13.82 -5.58
N ASN A 456 1.60 14.71 -6.22
CA ASN A 456 0.76 14.42 -7.40
C ASN A 456 -0.34 13.37 -7.19
N ARG A 457 -0.67 13.05 -5.94
CA ARG A 457 -1.71 12.08 -5.59
C ARG A 457 -3.11 12.55 -5.99
N GLU A 458 -3.28 13.82 -6.23
CA GLU A 458 -4.51 14.44 -6.73
C GLU A 458 -4.62 14.42 -8.25
N GLY A 459 -3.55 14.10 -8.99
CA GLY A 459 -3.54 13.94 -10.44
C GLY A 459 -2.77 15.01 -11.22
N SER A 460 -2.15 16.02 -10.55
CA SER A 460 -1.28 16.99 -11.23
C SER A 460 -0.03 16.32 -11.85
N LYS A 461 0.53 16.95 -12.89
CA LYS A 461 1.68 16.42 -13.64
C LYS A 461 2.82 17.43 -13.62
N LEU A 462 3.86 17.16 -12.82
CA LEU A 462 5.04 18.03 -12.69
C LEU A 462 5.71 18.32 -14.02
N GLN A 463 5.84 17.31 -14.89
CA GLN A 463 6.43 17.44 -16.23
C GLN A 463 5.67 18.42 -17.12
N ASN A 464 4.43 18.77 -16.78
CA ASN A 464 3.61 19.77 -17.47
C ASN A 464 3.56 21.11 -16.70
N GLY A 465 4.42 21.30 -15.69
CA GLY A 465 4.42 22.48 -14.81
C GLY A 465 3.23 22.57 -13.87
N GLN A 466 2.51 21.47 -13.65
CA GLN A 466 1.35 21.40 -12.77
C GLN A 466 1.76 20.99 -11.36
N ILE A 467 1.17 21.63 -10.37
CA ILE A 467 1.23 21.24 -8.97
C ILE A 467 -0.11 21.54 -8.29
N SER A 468 -0.60 20.59 -7.53
CA SER A 468 -1.67 20.76 -6.56
C SER A 468 -1.29 19.96 -5.34
N SER A 469 -1.99 20.14 -4.25
CA SER A 469 -1.65 19.43 -3.02
C SER A 469 -2.88 18.88 -2.31
N VAL A 470 -2.67 17.79 -1.58
CA VAL A 470 -3.67 17.14 -0.77
C VAL A 470 -3.25 17.18 0.69
N ALA A 471 -4.17 17.56 1.56
CA ALA A 471 -4.10 17.27 2.99
C ALA A 471 -5.16 16.23 3.37
N LEU A 472 -4.84 15.37 4.34
CA LEU A 472 -5.80 14.39 4.85
C LEU A 472 -6.53 14.94 6.07
N MET A 473 -7.85 14.79 6.11
CA MET A 473 -8.71 15.23 7.21
C MET A 473 -9.89 14.25 7.39
N ASP A 474 -10.50 14.27 8.56
CA ASP A 474 -11.75 13.55 8.79
C ASP A 474 -12.94 14.20 8.06
N ALA A 475 -13.89 13.38 7.63
CA ALA A 475 -15.10 13.79 6.93
C ALA A 475 -15.89 14.87 7.68
N ARG A 476 -15.89 14.84 9.02
CA ARG A 476 -16.56 15.82 9.88
C ARG A 476 -15.93 17.20 9.75
N SER A 477 -14.60 17.26 9.79
CA SER A 477 -13.87 18.54 9.63
C SER A 477 -13.89 19.03 8.19
N ILE A 478 -13.94 18.13 7.20
CA ILE A 478 -14.20 18.51 5.79
C ILE A 478 -15.58 19.15 5.65
N ALA A 479 -16.61 18.56 6.26
CA ALA A 479 -17.97 19.12 6.25
C ALA A 479 -18.05 20.48 6.98
N ALA A 480 -17.35 20.64 8.11
CA ALA A 480 -17.27 21.91 8.82
C ALA A 480 -16.58 23.00 7.97
N THR A 481 -15.50 22.63 7.28
CA THR A 481 -14.80 23.52 6.36
C THR A 481 -15.70 23.89 5.16
N ALA A 482 -16.44 22.92 4.62
CA ALA A 482 -17.41 23.16 3.55
C ALA A 482 -18.54 24.10 3.98
N ALA A 483 -19.10 23.92 5.20
CA ALA A 483 -20.11 24.79 5.78
C ALA A 483 -19.60 26.24 5.93
N ASN A 484 -18.29 26.41 6.10
CA ASN A 484 -17.60 27.71 6.14
C ASN A 484 -16.97 28.10 4.78
N LYS A 485 -17.46 27.52 3.69
CA LYS A 485 -17.10 27.89 2.30
C LYS A 485 -15.60 27.84 2.02
N GLY A 486 -14.94 26.79 2.51
CA GLY A 486 -13.51 26.54 2.32
C GLY A 486 -12.58 27.09 3.42
N ILE A 487 -13.08 27.80 4.40
CA ILE A 487 -12.26 28.21 5.55
C ILE A 487 -11.96 26.97 6.43
N LEU A 488 -10.68 26.65 6.60
CA LEU A 488 -10.25 25.49 7.39
C LEU A 488 -10.82 25.52 8.81
N THR A 489 -11.71 24.59 9.13
CA THR A 489 -12.51 24.56 10.36
C THR A 489 -12.51 23.17 11.00
N PRO A 490 -12.17 23.03 12.29
CA PRO A 490 -12.29 21.76 13.00
C PRO A 490 -13.76 21.44 13.29
N ALA A 491 -14.15 20.17 13.21
CA ALA A 491 -15.53 19.75 13.46
C ALA A 491 -15.97 19.92 14.92
N THR A 492 -15.07 20.15 15.84
CA THR A 492 -15.39 20.50 17.24
C THR A 492 -16.08 21.86 17.39
N GLU A 493 -16.03 22.72 16.37
CA GLU A 493 -16.79 23.97 16.32
C GLU A 493 -18.29 23.77 15.95
N PHE A 494 -18.68 22.56 15.55
CA PHE A 494 -20.08 22.25 15.29
C PHE A 494 -20.89 22.21 16.58
N ASP A 495 -21.84 23.10 16.73
CA ASP A 495 -22.71 23.27 17.91
C ASP A 495 -23.98 22.41 17.89
N GLY A 496 -24.35 21.84 16.72
CA GLY A 496 -25.51 20.95 16.54
C GLY A 496 -25.31 19.56 17.13
N GLU A 497 -26.33 18.74 17.04
CA GLU A 497 -26.28 17.35 17.50
C GLU A 497 -26.12 16.38 16.31
N PHE A 498 -25.35 15.29 16.49
CA PHE A 498 -25.30 14.20 15.51
C PHE A 498 -26.50 13.29 15.66
N GLY A 499 -27.14 12.98 14.53
CA GLY A 499 -28.26 12.05 14.46
C GLY A 499 -27.85 10.62 14.82
N LYS A 500 -28.82 9.85 15.28
CA LYS A 500 -28.65 8.41 15.52
C LYS A 500 -29.16 7.64 14.30
N TYR A 501 -28.25 7.30 13.40
CA TYR A 501 -28.58 6.55 12.19
C TYR A 501 -28.32 5.07 12.41
N LYS A 502 -29.23 4.22 11.92
CA LYS A 502 -29.07 2.78 11.92
C LYS A 502 -28.80 2.32 10.48
N TYR A 503 -27.74 1.56 10.28
CA TYR A 503 -27.42 0.98 8.99
C TYR A 503 -28.23 -0.31 8.75
N HIS A 504 -28.81 -0.43 7.57
CA HIS A 504 -29.49 -1.64 7.09
C HIS A 504 -28.83 -2.09 5.79
N PHE A 505 -28.26 -3.28 5.81
CA PHE A 505 -27.62 -3.86 4.63
C PHE A 505 -28.63 -4.58 3.75
N ASP A 506 -28.80 -4.15 2.51
CA ASP A 506 -29.63 -4.82 1.52
C ASP A 506 -28.77 -5.72 0.61
N ALA A 507 -28.68 -7.00 0.93
CA ALA A 507 -27.93 -7.97 0.16
C ALA A 507 -28.42 -8.14 -1.30
N ASN A 508 -29.66 -7.76 -1.62
CA ASN A 508 -30.22 -7.91 -2.97
C ASN A 508 -29.50 -6.99 -3.97
N ILE A 509 -28.96 -5.87 -3.52
CA ILE A 509 -28.17 -4.97 -4.37
C ILE A 509 -27.01 -5.73 -5.01
N TYR A 510 -26.26 -6.51 -4.22
CA TYR A 510 -25.17 -7.34 -4.75
C TYR A 510 -25.70 -8.57 -5.52
N LYS A 511 -26.72 -9.27 -5.00
CA LYS A 511 -27.30 -10.44 -5.69
C LYS A 511 -27.77 -10.11 -7.11
N ASN A 512 -28.27 -8.90 -7.34
CA ASN A 512 -28.77 -8.48 -8.64
C ASN A 512 -27.65 -8.16 -9.66
N ARG A 513 -26.40 -7.96 -9.21
CA ARG A 513 -25.36 -7.43 -10.12
C ARG A 513 -24.00 -8.12 -10.02
N VAL A 514 -23.61 -8.61 -8.86
CA VAL A 514 -22.33 -9.30 -8.67
C VAL A 514 -22.44 -10.72 -9.21
N PHE A 515 -21.48 -11.11 -10.06
CA PHE A 515 -21.36 -12.50 -10.50
C PHE A 515 -20.60 -13.30 -9.44
N ASP A 516 -21.18 -14.39 -8.98
CA ASP A 516 -20.57 -15.30 -8.02
C ASP A 516 -20.69 -16.74 -8.54
N SER A 517 -19.56 -17.33 -8.92
CA SER A 517 -19.46 -18.71 -9.39
C SER A 517 -19.73 -19.76 -8.30
N LYS A 518 -19.79 -19.37 -7.04
CA LYS A 518 -19.83 -20.29 -5.88
C LYS A 518 -18.64 -21.27 -5.83
N GLY A 519 -17.49 -20.84 -6.33
CA GLY A 519 -16.28 -21.66 -6.42
C GLY A 519 -16.30 -22.73 -7.54
N VAL A 520 -17.32 -22.69 -8.40
CA VAL A 520 -17.42 -23.63 -9.53
C VAL A 520 -16.74 -23.03 -10.75
N ALA A 521 -15.66 -23.68 -11.19
CA ALA A 521 -14.94 -23.33 -12.42
C ALA A 521 -15.65 -23.91 -13.66
N ASP A 522 -15.69 -23.15 -14.77
CA ASP A 522 -16.16 -23.59 -16.06
C ASP A 522 -15.03 -23.48 -17.11
N PRO A 523 -14.28 -24.57 -17.36
CA PRO A 523 -13.17 -24.55 -18.33
C PRO A 523 -13.58 -24.20 -19.76
N SER A 524 -14.87 -24.34 -20.13
CA SER A 524 -15.37 -24.06 -21.48
C SER A 524 -15.47 -22.56 -21.79
N VAL A 525 -15.42 -21.71 -20.78
CA VAL A 525 -15.49 -20.26 -20.96
C VAL A 525 -14.22 -19.76 -21.66
N GLU A 526 -14.39 -19.03 -22.76
CA GLU A 526 -13.31 -18.33 -23.42
C GLU A 526 -13.01 -17.00 -22.68
N ILE A 527 -11.71 -16.72 -22.46
CA ILE A 527 -11.29 -15.48 -21.82
C ILE A 527 -11.33 -14.37 -22.87
N HIS A 528 -11.94 -13.25 -22.49
CA HIS A 528 -11.93 -12.04 -23.28
C HIS A 528 -10.58 -11.32 -23.16
N PHE A 529 -9.83 -11.23 -24.27
CA PHE A 529 -8.59 -10.47 -24.37
C PHE A 529 -8.83 -9.19 -25.18
N GLY A 530 -8.84 -8.05 -24.53
CA GLY A 530 -8.84 -6.77 -25.25
C GLY A 530 -7.47 -6.47 -25.87
N PRO A 531 -7.42 -5.55 -26.87
CA PRO A 531 -6.17 -5.25 -27.58
C PRO A 531 -5.02 -4.75 -26.68
N ASN A 532 -5.33 -4.18 -25.53
CA ASN A 532 -4.37 -3.65 -24.57
C ASN A 532 -3.79 -4.74 -23.63
N ILE A 533 -4.44 -5.87 -23.48
CA ILE A 533 -3.99 -6.96 -22.60
C ILE A 533 -2.84 -7.69 -23.28
N LYS A 534 -1.65 -7.62 -22.71
CA LYS A 534 -0.42 -8.22 -23.24
C LYS A 534 0.18 -9.23 -22.28
N ASP A 535 0.84 -10.23 -22.85
CA ASP A 535 1.63 -11.17 -22.07
C ASP A 535 2.92 -10.52 -21.53
N TRP A 536 3.47 -11.13 -20.48
CA TRP A 536 4.78 -10.77 -19.98
C TRP A 536 5.87 -11.09 -21.02
N PRO A 537 6.89 -10.20 -21.17
CA PRO A 537 8.04 -10.53 -22.00
C PRO A 537 8.83 -11.71 -21.41
N LYS A 538 9.64 -12.35 -22.25
CA LYS A 538 10.56 -13.41 -21.80
C LYS A 538 11.49 -12.86 -20.70
N MET A 539 11.57 -13.58 -19.61
CA MET A 539 12.49 -13.31 -18.50
C MET A 539 13.64 -14.32 -18.54
N VAL A 540 14.86 -13.85 -18.31
CA VAL A 540 16.06 -14.70 -18.30
C VAL A 540 16.51 -15.05 -16.90
N ALA A 541 17.16 -16.20 -16.74
CA ALA A 541 17.73 -16.62 -15.47
C ALA A 541 18.95 -15.75 -15.09
N LEU A 542 19.29 -15.74 -13.81
CA LEU A 542 20.46 -15.03 -13.31
C LEU A 542 21.73 -15.67 -13.89
N THR A 543 22.59 -14.84 -14.45
CA THR A 543 23.92 -15.25 -14.97
C THR A 543 24.95 -15.30 -13.83
N ASP A 544 26.10 -15.94 -14.08
CA ASP A 544 27.15 -16.09 -13.07
C ASP A 544 27.65 -14.74 -12.57
N ASN A 545 27.76 -13.78 -13.48
CA ASN A 545 28.22 -12.41 -13.20
C ASN A 545 27.26 -11.38 -13.79
N LEU A 546 27.27 -10.15 -13.27
CA LEU A 546 26.47 -9.05 -13.80
C LEU A 546 27.32 -7.82 -14.11
N VAL A 547 27.03 -7.17 -15.23
CA VAL A 547 27.50 -5.84 -15.60
C VAL A 547 26.28 -4.92 -15.59
N LEU A 548 26.22 -4.01 -14.63
CA LEU A 548 25.08 -3.12 -14.41
C LEU A 548 25.43 -1.68 -14.68
N LYS A 549 24.61 -0.96 -15.44
CA LYS A 549 24.69 0.50 -15.53
C LYS A 549 23.77 1.13 -14.49
N VAL A 550 24.26 2.06 -13.71
CA VAL A 550 23.44 2.89 -12.83
C VAL A 550 22.68 3.88 -13.71
N VAL A 551 21.36 3.76 -13.81
CA VAL A 551 20.54 4.56 -14.73
C VAL A 551 19.66 5.58 -14.04
N SER A 552 19.63 5.57 -12.71
CA SER A 552 19.04 6.60 -11.87
C SER A 552 19.64 6.59 -10.46
N GLU A 553 19.74 7.76 -9.86
CA GLU A 553 20.29 7.97 -8.52
C GLU A 553 19.39 8.95 -7.77
N ILE A 554 18.74 8.48 -6.69
CA ILE A 554 17.69 9.21 -5.96
C ILE A 554 18.11 9.38 -4.51
N HIS A 555 18.29 10.61 -4.07
CA HIS A 555 18.77 10.96 -2.73
C HIS A 555 17.68 11.41 -1.76
N ASP A 556 16.42 11.40 -2.16
CA ASP A 556 15.31 11.70 -1.25
C ASP A 556 15.31 10.72 -0.08
N PRO A 557 14.99 11.19 1.14
CA PRO A 557 14.93 10.33 2.33
C PRO A 557 13.99 9.13 2.18
N VAL A 558 12.92 9.27 1.40
CA VAL A 558 11.96 8.21 1.06
C VAL A 558 11.55 8.40 -0.40
N THR A 559 11.61 7.34 -1.19
CA THR A 559 11.06 7.32 -2.56
C THR A 559 9.78 6.50 -2.56
N THR A 560 8.67 7.13 -2.91
CA THR A 560 7.37 6.47 -2.94
C THR A 560 7.21 5.60 -4.18
N THR A 561 6.29 4.66 -4.12
CA THR A 561 5.95 3.84 -5.30
C THR A 561 5.25 4.66 -6.39
N ASP A 562 4.62 5.79 -6.05
CA ASP A 562 4.03 6.72 -7.03
C ASP A 562 5.09 7.51 -7.80
N GLU A 563 6.28 7.70 -7.22
CA GLU A 563 7.44 8.26 -7.92
C GLU A 563 8.12 7.20 -8.81
N LEU A 564 8.17 5.95 -8.34
CA LEU A 564 8.71 4.83 -9.14
C LEU A 564 7.80 4.49 -10.33
N ILE A 565 6.49 4.53 -10.14
CA ILE A 565 5.47 4.33 -11.20
C ILE A 565 4.19 5.10 -10.84
N PRO A 566 3.81 6.14 -11.59
CA PRO A 566 2.64 6.95 -11.28
C PRO A 566 1.35 6.13 -11.26
N SER A 567 0.56 6.22 -10.20
CA SER A 567 -0.64 5.38 -10.04
C SER A 567 -1.80 5.83 -10.92
N GLY A 568 -2.16 7.12 -10.87
CA GLY A 568 -3.36 7.64 -11.52
C GLY A 568 -3.29 7.63 -13.04
N GLU A 569 -2.26 8.26 -13.62
CA GLU A 569 -2.14 8.40 -15.07
C GLU A 569 -1.85 7.08 -15.81
N THR A 570 -1.39 6.07 -15.08
CA THR A 570 -1.03 4.77 -15.65
C THR A 570 -2.04 3.67 -15.36
N SER A 571 -3.12 3.98 -14.65
CA SER A 571 -4.08 2.98 -14.18
C SER A 571 -4.66 2.12 -15.32
N SER A 572 -4.91 2.72 -16.48
CA SER A 572 -5.45 2.02 -17.65
C SER A 572 -4.43 1.19 -18.43
N TYR A 573 -3.13 1.31 -18.15
CA TYR A 573 -2.07 0.55 -18.83
C TYR A 573 -1.55 -0.65 -18.05
N ARG A 574 -2.13 -0.92 -16.88
CA ARG A 574 -1.67 -1.99 -15.96
C ARG A 574 -1.78 -3.41 -16.53
N SER A 575 -2.61 -3.63 -17.54
CA SER A 575 -2.73 -4.88 -18.29
C SER A 575 -1.73 -5.04 -19.44
N ASN A 576 -0.86 -4.05 -19.66
CA ASN A 576 0.17 -4.05 -20.68
C ASN A 576 1.55 -3.77 -20.05
N PRO A 577 2.31 -4.79 -19.67
CA PRO A 577 3.59 -4.61 -18.98
C PRO A 577 4.59 -3.73 -19.74
N LEU A 578 4.67 -3.88 -21.07
CA LEU A 578 5.56 -3.08 -21.91
C LEU A 578 5.12 -1.62 -21.97
N GLY A 579 3.82 -1.38 -22.18
CA GLY A 579 3.26 -0.02 -22.23
C GLY A 579 3.33 0.67 -20.88
N LEU A 580 3.12 -0.05 -19.79
CA LEU A 580 3.22 0.50 -18.44
C LEU A 580 4.66 0.92 -18.09
N ALA A 581 5.64 0.11 -18.47
CA ALA A 581 7.05 0.36 -18.18
C ALA A 581 7.57 1.70 -18.75
N GLU A 582 6.93 2.23 -19.82
CA GLU A 582 7.25 3.54 -20.39
C GLU A 582 7.06 4.71 -19.40
N PHE A 583 6.29 4.51 -18.34
CA PHE A 583 6.02 5.52 -17.31
C PHE A 583 6.90 5.37 -16.06
N ALA A 584 7.81 4.39 -16.04
CA ALA A 584 8.68 4.19 -14.88
C ALA A 584 9.52 5.44 -14.60
N LEU A 585 9.51 5.91 -13.35
CA LEU A 585 10.20 7.13 -12.89
C LEU A 585 9.84 8.42 -13.67
N SER A 586 8.75 8.42 -14.47
CA SER A 586 8.41 9.55 -15.34
C SER A 586 8.25 10.90 -14.61
N ARG A 587 7.88 10.86 -13.33
CA ARG A 587 7.73 12.05 -12.47
C ARG A 587 9.03 12.43 -11.73
N LYS A 588 9.93 11.46 -11.51
CA LYS A 588 11.14 11.65 -10.70
C LYS A 588 12.39 11.81 -11.54
N ASP A 589 12.57 10.92 -12.52
CA ASP A 589 13.68 10.92 -13.46
C ASP A 589 13.19 10.56 -14.87
N PRO A 590 12.65 11.52 -15.63
CA PRO A 590 12.07 11.25 -16.96
C PRO A 590 13.04 10.62 -17.97
N ALA A 591 14.34 10.76 -17.77
CA ALA A 591 15.37 10.17 -18.64
C ALA A 591 15.65 8.67 -18.34
N TYR A 592 15.15 8.15 -17.21
CA TYR A 592 15.39 6.77 -16.77
C TYR A 592 15.03 5.73 -17.84
N VAL A 593 13.82 5.81 -18.40
CA VAL A 593 13.32 4.83 -19.39
C VAL A 593 14.24 4.77 -20.61
N GLY A 594 14.66 5.91 -21.13
CA GLY A 594 15.57 5.99 -22.26
C GLY A 594 16.91 5.30 -21.97
N ARG A 595 17.51 5.62 -20.81
CA ARG A 595 18.80 5.03 -20.37
C ARG A 595 18.69 3.52 -20.16
N ALA A 596 17.62 3.04 -19.51
CA ALA A 596 17.39 1.62 -19.27
C ALA A 596 17.22 0.84 -20.59
N LYS A 597 16.47 1.37 -21.55
CA LYS A 597 16.27 0.77 -22.87
C LYS A 597 17.56 0.67 -23.70
N GLU A 598 18.44 1.64 -23.62
CA GLU A 598 19.74 1.56 -24.28
C GLU A 598 20.55 0.38 -23.75
N VAL A 599 20.60 0.21 -22.41
CA VAL A 599 21.28 -0.95 -21.81
C VAL A 599 20.58 -2.25 -22.18
N GLN A 600 19.26 -2.27 -22.20
CA GLN A 600 18.48 -3.47 -22.55
C GLN A 600 18.76 -3.93 -24.00
N LYS A 601 19.02 -3.03 -24.94
CA LYS A 601 19.39 -3.40 -26.32
C LYS A 601 20.65 -4.24 -26.34
N ALA A 602 21.65 -3.88 -25.54
CA ALA A 602 22.89 -4.65 -25.44
C ALA A 602 22.67 -6.05 -24.86
N GLU A 603 21.80 -6.18 -23.85
CA GLU A 603 21.45 -7.49 -23.28
C GLU A 603 20.70 -8.36 -24.29
N LYS A 604 19.71 -7.81 -25.00
CA LYS A 604 19.01 -8.53 -26.07
C LYS A 604 19.92 -8.99 -27.19
N ALA A 605 20.91 -8.15 -27.58
CA ALA A 605 21.93 -8.55 -28.57
C ALA A 605 22.81 -9.68 -28.02
N ARG A 606 23.18 -9.63 -26.73
CA ARG A 606 23.94 -10.70 -26.07
C ARG A 606 23.16 -12.03 -26.07
N GLU A 607 21.90 -12.00 -25.72
CA GLU A 607 21.04 -13.20 -25.72
C GLU A 607 20.87 -13.78 -27.13
N ALA A 608 20.62 -12.92 -28.13
CA ALA A 608 20.47 -13.34 -29.52
C ALA A 608 21.79 -13.93 -30.08
N LEU A 609 22.94 -13.38 -29.68
CA LEU A 609 24.25 -13.91 -30.03
C LEU A 609 24.46 -15.32 -29.45
N ILE A 610 24.14 -15.54 -28.18
CA ILE A 610 24.27 -16.83 -27.50
C ILE A 610 23.32 -17.85 -28.09
N SER A 611 22.07 -17.49 -28.40
CA SER A 611 21.08 -18.40 -29.02
C SER A 611 21.34 -18.69 -30.50
N GLY A 612 22.25 -17.95 -31.13
CA GLY A 612 22.52 -18.06 -32.55
C GLY A 612 21.45 -17.41 -33.45
N GLU A 613 20.59 -16.59 -32.88
CA GLU A 613 19.56 -15.86 -33.63
C GLU A 613 20.12 -14.62 -34.36
N SER A 614 21.26 -14.11 -33.91
CA SER A 614 21.91 -12.93 -34.49
C SER A 614 23.42 -12.97 -34.23
N ASP A 615 24.19 -12.39 -35.15
CA ASP A 615 25.65 -12.17 -35.00
C ASP A 615 25.99 -10.75 -34.47
N VAL A 616 24.98 -9.99 -34.05
CA VAL A 616 25.19 -8.64 -33.54
C VAL A 616 25.76 -8.67 -32.13
N HIS A 617 26.93 -8.10 -31.97
CA HIS A 617 27.61 -7.98 -30.67
C HIS A 617 26.97 -6.91 -29.78
N PRO A 618 26.88 -7.13 -28.45
CA PRO A 618 26.36 -6.12 -27.51
C PRO A 618 26.99 -4.73 -27.65
N CYS A 619 28.26 -4.66 -27.96
CA CYS A 619 28.97 -3.39 -28.17
C CYS A 619 28.58 -2.64 -29.46
N ALA A 620 27.84 -3.26 -30.36
CA ALA A 620 27.26 -2.55 -31.52
C ALA A 620 26.02 -1.74 -31.09
N GLU A 621 25.26 -2.26 -30.13
CA GLU A 621 24.08 -1.59 -29.58
C GLU A 621 24.46 -0.57 -28.48
N LEU A 622 25.53 -0.84 -27.69
CA LEU A 622 26.01 0.01 -26.61
C LEU A 622 27.53 0.07 -26.66
N PRO A 623 28.14 0.99 -27.46
CA PRO A 623 29.57 1.03 -27.74
C PRO A 623 30.48 1.07 -26.52
N GLU A 624 30.08 1.72 -25.45
CA GLU A 624 30.84 1.84 -24.20
C GLU A 624 31.07 0.50 -23.49
N ILE A 625 30.24 -0.53 -23.74
CA ILE A 625 30.44 -1.87 -23.19
C ILE A 625 31.79 -2.46 -23.59
N LYS A 626 32.34 -2.09 -24.75
CA LYS A 626 33.68 -2.56 -25.18
C LYS A 626 34.77 -2.09 -24.23
N ALA A 627 34.72 -0.82 -23.83
CA ALA A 627 35.68 -0.25 -22.90
C ALA A 627 35.52 -0.84 -21.51
N VAL A 628 34.25 -0.93 -21.03
CA VAL A 628 33.89 -1.53 -19.75
C VAL A 628 34.45 -2.95 -19.64
N MET A 629 34.16 -3.79 -20.64
CA MET A 629 34.63 -5.18 -20.66
C MET A 629 36.14 -5.30 -20.76
N SER A 630 36.81 -4.36 -21.44
CA SER A 630 38.28 -4.32 -21.49
C SER A 630 38.86 -4.13 -20.09
N VAL A 631 38.32 -3.24 -19.28
CA VAL A 631 38.75 -3.02 -17.89
C VAL A 631 38.45 -4.24 -17.03
N ILE A 632 37.23 -4.80 -17.11
CA ILE A 632 36.86 -5.98 -16.31
C ILE A 632 37.78 -7.16 -16.59
N LYS A 633 38.09 -7.41 -17.86
CA LYS A 633 38.95 -8.53 -18.29
C LYS A 633 40.40 -8.42 -17.83
N THR A 634 40.84 -7.28 -17.35
CA THR A 634 42.18 -7.15 -16.74
C THR A 634 42.34 -8.00 -15.48
N GLN A 635 41.27 -8.20 -14.73
CA GLN A 635 41.24 -9.03 -13.50
C GLN A 635 40.44 -10.30 -13.67
N PHE A 636 39.45 -10.31 -14.60
CA PHE A 636 38.55 -11.45 -14.87
C PHE A 636 38.63 -11.86 -16.36
N PRO A 637 39.77 -12.45 -16.80
CA PRO A 637 40.04 -12.71 -18.23
C PRO A 637 39.13 -13.76 -18.85
N ASP A 638 38.55 -14.68 -18.06
CA ASP A 638 37.78 -15.84 -18.54
C ASP A 638 36.28 -15.52 -18.80
N LEU A 639 35.87 -14.26 -18.68
CA LEU A 639 34.48 -13.86 -18.95
C LEU A 639 34.14 -14.01 -20.43
N THR A 640 33.04 -14.77 -20.67
CA THR A 640 32.42 -14.94 -21.99
C THR A 640 31.02 -14.35 -22.00
N HIS A 641 30.40 -14.17 -23.16
CA HIS A 641 29.02 -13.69 -23.26
C HIS A 641 28.00 -14.60 -22.55
N GLU A 642 28.33 -15.85 -22.29
CA GLU A 642 27.50 -16.80 -21.58
C GLU A 642 27.54 -16.62 -20.07
N THR A 643 28.66 -16.13 -19.52
CA THR A 643 28.91 -16.05 -18.07
C THR A 643 28.56 -14.72 -17.41
N PHE A 644 28.18 -13.71 -18.17
CA PHE A 644 27.72 -12.44 -17.61
C PHE A 644 26.46 -11.94 -18.30
N GLY A 645 25.60 -11.26 -17.52
CA GLY A 645 24.43 -10.53 -18.00
C GLY A 645 24.70 -9.03 -17.99
N ILE A 646 24.04 -8.30 -18.88
CA ILE A 646 24.07 -6.84 -18.96
C ILE A 646 22.72 -6.31 -18.53
N GLY A 647 22.69 -5.32 -17.63
CA GLY A 647 21.41 -4.73 -17.20
C GLY A 647 21.57 -3.39 -16.52
N SER A 648 20.45 -2.90 -16.01
CA SER A 648 20.39 -1.63 -15.31
C SER A 648 20.12 -1.82 -13.81
N THR A 649 20.51 -0.83 -13.04
CA THR A 649 20.19 -0.69 -11.62
C THR A 649 19.87 0.76 -11.30
N ILE A 650 19.13 0.98 -10.23
CA ILE A 650 18.91 2.30 -9.63
C ILE A 650 19.48 2.31 -8.22
N PHE A 651 19.89 3.48 -7.76
CA PHE A 651 20.11 3.77 -6.35
C PHE A 651 18.96 4.64 -5.82
N ALA A 652 18.47 4.32 -4.63
CA ALA A 652 17.57 5.18 -3.87
C ALA A 652 17.80 4.96 -2.37
N VAL A 653 17.76 6.03 -1.56
CA VAL A 653 18.01 5.94 -0.12
C VAL A 653 17.05 4.96 0.56
N LYS A 654 15.75 5.16 0.38
CA LYS A 654 14.70 4.32 0.99
C LYS A 654 13.49 4.18 0.04
N PRO A 655 13.60 3.32 -0.98
CA PRO A 655 12.51 3.17 -1.96
C PRO A 655 11.40 2.25 -1.48
N GLY A 656 10.18 2.49 -2.03
CA GLY A 656 9.09 1.53 -2.00
C GLY A 656 8.01 1.78 -0.95
N ASP A 657 7.88 3.01 -0.45
CA ASP A 657 6.70 3.40 0.32
C ASP A 657 5.52 3.68 -0.63
N GLY A 658 4.35 3.12 -0.35
CA GLY A 658 3.16 3.35 -1.17
C GLY A 658 2.43 2.08 -1.63
N SER A 659 1.59 2.18 -2.67
CA SER A 659 0.65 1.14 -3.09
C SER A 659 1.07 0.35 -4.32
N ALA A 660 1.66 1.00 -5.32
CA ALA A 660 1.99 0.38 -6.62
C ALA A 660 3.31 -0.43 -6.59
N ARG A 661 3.57 -1.15 -5.50
CA ARG A 661 4.85 -1.82 -5.22
C ARG A 661 5.23 -2.89 -6.23
N GLU A 662 4.25 -3.64 -6.71
CA GLU A 662 4.47 -4.67 -7.73
C GLU A 662 4.90 -4.02 -9.03
N GLN A 663 4.16 -3.03 -9.53
CA GLN A 663 4.48 -2.37 -10.79
C GLN A 663 5.75 -1.54 -10.68
N ALA A 664 6.06 -0.99 -9.51
CA ALA A 664 7.33 -0.31 -9.27
C ALA A 664 8.55 -1.23 -9.47
N ALA A 665 8.41 -2.53 -9.21
CA ALA A 665 9.43 -3.54 -9.45
C ALA A 665 9.36 -4.11 -10.87
N SER A 666 8.17 -4.56 -11.31
CA SER A 666 7.99 -5.23 -12.61
C SER A 666 8.34 -4.34 -13.80
N CYS A 667 8.03 -3.04 -13.73
CA CYS A 667 8.39 -2.10 -14.80
C CYS A 667 9.91 -1.96 -14.98
N GLN A 668 10.66 -1.93 -13.89
CA GLN A 668 12.12 -1.93 -13.96
C GLN A 668 12.66 -3.23 -14.59
N LYS A 669 12.11 -4.38 -14.18
CA LYS A 669 12.47 -5.67 -14.76
C LYS A 669 12.17 -5.74 -16.25
N VAL A 670 11.00 -5.29 -16.67
CA VAL A 670 10.58 -5.23 -18.09
C VAL A 670 11.54 -4.37 -18.93
N LEU A 671 12.13 -3.33 -18.33
CA LEU A 671 13.14 -2.46 -18.96
C LEU A 671 14.58 -3.00 -18.85
N GLY A 672 14.76 -4.22 -18.38
CA GLY A 672 16.11 -4.83 -18.26
C GLY A 672 16.80 -4.54 -16.91
N GLY A 673 16.06 -4.15 -15.89
CA GLY A 673 16.58 -4.01 -14.52
C GLY A 673 16.90 -5.35 -13.88
N TRP A 674 18.08 -5.44 -13.23
CA TRP A 674 18.53 -6.62 -12.49
C TRP A 674 18.60 -6.40 -10.98
N ALA A 675 18.70 -5.16 -10.55
CA ALA A 675 18.86 -4.85 -9.14
C ALA A 675 18.29 -3.47 -8.78
N ASN A 676 17.99 -3.30 -7.50
CA ASN A 676 18.00 -2.00 -6.84
C ASN A 676 19.13 -1.98 -5.81
N ILE A 677 19.73 -0.82 -5.58
CA ILE A 677 20.68 -0.57 -4.50
C ILE A 677 20.06 0.47 -3.58
N ALA A 678 19.96 0.18 -2.28
CA ALA A 678 19.33 1.06 -1.31
C ALA A 678 20.10 1.06 0.02
N ASN A 679 19.99 2.13 0.80
CA ASN A 679 20.43 2.08 2.19
C ASN A 679 19.44 1.26 3.03
N GLU A 680 18.14 1.41 2.76
CA GLU A 680 17.06 0.67 3.40
C GLU A 680 15.88 0.54 2.41
N TYR A 681 15.09 -0.53 2.53
CA TYR A 681 13.80 -0.63 1.84
C TYR A 681 12.66 -0.15 2.74
N ALA A 682 11.81 0.73 2.23
CA ALA A 682 10.72 1.34 3.00
C ALA A 682 9.76 0.30 3.57
N THR A 683 9.48 -0.77 2.80
CA THR A 683 8.60 -1.86 3.23
C THR A 683 9.13 -3.22 2.79
N LYS A 684 8.85 -4.27 3.58
CA LYS A 684 9.06 -5.66 3.16
C LYS A 684 8.40 -5.95 1.81
N ARG A 685 7.22 -5.40 1.61
CA ARG A 685 6.39 -5.63 0.40
C ARG A 685 7.07 -5.19 -0.90
N TYR A 686 7.73 -4.03 -0.92
CA TYR A 686 8.48 -3.61 -2.11
C TYR A 686 9.68 -4.52 -2.37
N ARG A 687 10.42 -4.86 -1.33
CA ARG A 687 11.56 -5.79 -1.41
C ARG A 687 11.13 -7.17 -1.93
N SER A 688 10.02 -7.72 -1.42
CA SER A 688 9.46 -9.00 -1.89
C SER A 688 9.06 -8.94 -3.37
N ASN A 689 8.52 -7.81 -3.84
CA ASN A 689 8.20 -7.65 -5.25
C ASN A 689 9.44 -7.62 -6.15
N LEU A 690 10.52 -6.97 -5.73
CA LEU A 690 11.81 -7.04 -6.44
C LEU A 690 12.24 -8.51 -6.60
N ILE A 691 12.24 -9.26 -5.51
CA ILE A 691 12.62 -10.68 -5.47
C ILE A 691 11.74 -11.51 -6.40
N ASN A 692 10.42 -11.37 -6.32
CA ASN A 692 9.47 -12.12 -7.15
C ASN A 692 9.63 -11.84 -8.66
N TRP A 693 10.11 -10.66 -9.01
CA TRP A 693 10.51 -10.31 -10.39
C TRP A 693 11.98 -10.64 -10.69
N GLY A 694 12.66 -11.38 -9.80
CA GLY A 694 14.04 -11.83 -9.97
C GLY A 694 15.06 -10.72 -9.95
N MET A 695 14.73 -9.60 -9.29
CA MET A 695 15.66 -8.49 -9.09
C MET A 695 16.37 -8.61 -7.75
N LEU A 696 17.65 -8.29 -7.73
CA LEU A 696 18.49 -8.33 -6.53
C LEU A 696 18.26 -7.09 -5.65
N PRO A 697 17.76 -7.27 -4.41
CA PRO A 697 17.49 -6.15 -3.51
C PRO A 697 18.73 -5.80 -2.68
N PHE A 698 19.75 -5.23 -3.33
CA PHE A 698 20.99 -4.90 -2.66
C PHE A 698 20.83 -3.79 -1.61
N LEU A 699 21.61 -3.93 -0.54
CA LEU A 699 21.82 -2.93 0.50
C LEU A 699 23.26 -2.42 0.44
N ILE A 700 23.41 -1.11 0.65
CA ILE A 700 24.70 -0.43 0.81
C ILE A 700 24.66 0.41 2.09
N GLU A 701 25.78 0.52 2.80
CA GLU A 701 25.88 1.34 4.00
C GLU A 701 25.61 2.82 3.68
N GLU A 702 25.03 3.54 4.65
CA GLU A 702 24.84 4.99 4.54
C GLU A 702 26.20 5.69 4.48
N GLY A 703 26.32 6.70 3.64
CA GLY A 703 27.54 7.47 3.46
C GLY A 703 27.73 7.95 2.02
N GLU A 704 28.95 8.29 1.69
CA GLU A 704 29.32 8.67 0.33
C GLU A 704 29.28 7.44 -0.60
N LEU A 705 28.55 7.53 -1.69
CA LEU A 705 28.42 6.44 -2.64
C LEU A 705 29.73 6.25 -3.42
N PRO A 706 30.17 4.99 -3.62
CA PRO A 706 31.38 4.71 -4.41
C PRO A 706 31.17 4.92 -5.92
N PHE A 707 29.93 5.07 -6.36
CA PHE A 707 29.51 5.26 -7.75
C PHE A 707 28.58 6.47 -7.89
N GLN A 708 28.33 6.87 -9.11
CA GLN A 708 27.37 7.90 -9.47
C GLN A 708 26.49 7.44 -10.65
N ASN A 709 25.46 8.21 -10.96
CA ASN A 709 24.61 7.95 -12.11
C ASN A 709 25.45 7.82 -13.40
N LEU A 710 25.09 6.82 -14.22
CA LEU A 710 25.76 6.40 -15.46
C LEU A 710 27.06 5.59 -15.28
N ASP A 711 27.53 5.37 -14.07
CA ASP A 711 28.64 4.44 -13.83
C ASP A 711 28.25 2.99 -14.13
N TYR A 712 29.26 2.20 -14.51
CA TYR A 712 29.12 0.76 -14.63
C TYR A 712 29.61 0.06 -13.37
N LEU A 713 28.85 -0.92 -12.94
CA LEU A 713 29.16 -1.79 -11.82
C LEU A 713 29.38 -3.20 -12.33
N PHE A 714 30.42 -3.87 -11.85
CA PHE A 714 30.66 -5.28 -12.11
C PHE A 714 30.47 -6.08 -10.82
N ILE A 715 29.63 -7.10 -10.87
CA ILE A 715 29.31 -7.97 -9.73
C ILE A 715 29.69 -9.40 -10.11
N PRO A 716 30.91 -9.86 -9.77
CA PRO A 716 31.34 -11.22 -10.04
C PRO A 716 30.64 -12.22 -9.10
N ASP A 717 30.57 -13.47 -9.56
CA ASP A 717 30.08 -14.63 -8.79
C ASP A 717 28.71 -14.44 -8.12
N ILE A 718 27.87 -13.55 -8.65
CA ILE A 718 26.58 -13.22 -8.02
C ILE A 718 25.64 -14.41 -7.92
N LYS A 719 25.61 -15.26 -8.92
CA LYS A 719 24.81 -16.48 -8.89
C LYS A 719 25.24 -17.40 -7.75
N LYS A 720 26.55 -17.62 -7.61
CA LYS A 720 27.15 -18.39 -6.54
C LYS A 720 26.87 -17.76 -5.17
N ALA A 721 26.96 -16.44 -5.06
CA ALA A 721 26.64 -15.70 -3.83
C ALA A 721 25.19 -15.94 -3.37
N VAL A 722 24.24 -15.98 -4.32
CA VAL A 722 22.83 -16.31 -4.04
C VAL A 722 22.69 -17.78 -3.64
N GLU A 723 23.34 -18.71 -4.34
CA GLU A 723 23.29 -20.15 -4.08
C GLU A 723 23.90 -20.49 -2.70
N GLU A 724 25.07 -19.96 -2.39
CA GLU A 724 25.83 -20.26 -1.17
C GLU A 724 25.48 -19.36 0.03
N LYS A 725 24.50 -18.44 -0.13
CA LYS A 725 24.00 -17.56 0.94
C LYS A 725 25.07 -16.62 1.51
N TRP A 726 25.85 -15.96 0.63
CA TRP A 726 26.83 -14.98 1.08
C TRP A 726 26.12 -13.74 1.64
N ASP A 727 26.62 -13.23 2.79
CA ASP A 727 26.09 -12.00 3.40
C ASP A 727 26.68 -10.76 2.72
N GLU A 728 27.95 -10.80 2.36
CA GLU A 728 28.66 -9.69 1.72
C GLU A 728 29.09 -10.09 0.31
N ILE A 729 28.89 -9.17 -0.61
CA ILE A 729 29.18 -9.34 -2.02
C ILE A 729 30.15 -8.24 -2.44
N THR A 730 31.32 -8.62 -2.90
CA THR A 730 32.26 -7.67 -3.49
C THR A 730 31.79 -7.29 -4.87
N ALA A 731 31.54 -6.01 -5.08
CA ALA A 731 31.23 -5.40 -6.37
C ALA A 731 32.32 -4.38 -6.74
N TYR A 732 32.40 -4.02 -7.99
CA TYR A 732 33.39 -3.07 -8.49
C TYR A 732 32.73 -1.95 -9.29
N VAL A 733 33.13 -0.71 -9.03
CA VAL A 733 32.88 0.39 -9.98
C VAL A 733 33.91 0.32 -11.08
N VAL A 734 33.45 0.28 -12.33
CA VAL A 734 34.33 0.21 -13.50
C VAL A 734 34.72 1.63 -13.93
N LYS A 735 35.91 2.04 -13.58
CA LYS A 735 36.55 3.28 -13.99
C LYS A 735 37.76 2.94 -14.92
N ASP A 736 38.87 3.68 -14.84
CA ASP A 736 40.11 3.27 -15.49
C ASP A 736 40.64 1.93 -14.94
N THR A 737 40.25 1.61 -13.70
CA THR A 737 40.49 0.34 -13.01
C THR A 737 39.22 -0.10 -12.30
N LEU A 738 39.24 -1.33 -11.76
CA LEU A 738 38.15 -1.82 -10.92
C LEU A 738 38.31 -1.30 -9.48
N VAL A 739 37.36 -0.53 -9.01
CA VAL A 739 37.32 0.02 -7.63
C VAL A 739 36.36 -0.80 -6.79
N PRO A 740 36.83 -1.58 -5.80
CA PRO A 740 35.97 -2.47 -5.04
C PRO A 740 35.08 -1.72 -4.03
N PHE A 741 33.88 -2.24 -3.82
CA PHE A 741 32.97 -1.85 -2.74
C PHE A 741 32.10 -3.05 -2.34
N THR A 742 31.38 -2.93 -1.21
CA THR A 742 30.60 -4.03 -0.65
C THR A 742 29.10 -3.78 -0.80
N LEU A 743 28.37 -4.81 -1.24
CA LEU A 743 26.92 -4.89 -1.24
C LEU A 743 26.46 -6.03 -0.33
N ARG A 744 25.20 -5.95 0.17
CA ARG A 744 24.54 -7.02 0.93
C ARG A 744 23.18 -7.32 0.33
N LEU A 745 22.72 -8.57 0.40
CA LEU A 745 21.37 -8.97 -0.01
C LEU A 745 20.38 -8.97 1.17
N GLY A 746 20.88 -8.97 2.40
CA GLY A 746 20.07 -9.20 3.58
C GLY A 746 19.50 -10.62 3.65
N GLU A 747 18.57 -10.86 4.56
CA GLU A 747 17.96 -12.18 4.69
C GLU A 747 17.06 -12.52 3.49
N LEU A 748 17.27 -13.68 2.89
CA LEU A 748 16.46 -14.28 1.85
C LEU A 748 16.06 -15.70 2.27
N THR A 749 14.80 -16.06 2.02
CA THR A 749 14.37 -17.46 2.16
C THR A 749 14.95 -18.33 1.04
N ASP A 750 14.94 -19.63 1.21
CA ASP A 750 15.41 -20.54 0.15
C ASP A 750 14.56 -20.41 -1.14
N GLU A 751 13.25 -20.22 -0.99
CA GLU A 751 12.35 -19.98 -2.11
C GLU A 751 12.67 -18.65 -2.84
N GLU A 752 12.91 -17.59 -2.10
CA GLU A 752 13.29 -16.29 -2.68
C GLU A 752 14.60 -16.38 -3.49
N ARG A 753 15.56 -17.16 -3.00
CA ARG A 753 16.82 -17.43 -3.74
C ARG A 753 16.58 -18.16 -5.05
N GLU A 754 15.77 -19.22 -5.02
CA GLU A 754 15.40 -19.98 -6.22
C GLU A 754 14.66 -19.10 -7.26
N ILE A 755 13.78 -18.22 -6.82
CA ILE A 755 13.08 -17.28 -7.70
C ILE A 755 14.08 -16.33 -8.39
N ILE A 756 15.04 -15.77 -7.62
CA ILE A 756 16.09 -14.91 -8.16
C ILE A 756 16.94 -15.67 -9.17
N LEU A 757 17.38 -16.88 -8.84
CA LEU A 757 18.22 -17.72 -9.71
C LEU A 757 17.54 -18.04 -11.03
N LYS A 758 16.23 -18.35 -11.00
CA LYS A 758 15.42 -18.63 -12.20
C LYS A 758 14.98 -17.38 -12.97
N GLY A 759 15.25 -16.17 -12.42
CA GLY A 759 15.01 -14.89 -13.08
C GLY A 759 13.67 -14.24 -12.79
N CYS A 760 12.65 -14.99 -12.36
CA CYS A 760 11.38 -14.49 -11.80
C CYS A 760 10.48 -15.63 -11.35
N LEU A 761 9.40 -15.29 -10.65
CA LEU A 761 8.39 -16.24 -10.17
C LEU A 761 7.74 -17.07 -11.32
N ILE A 762 7.52 -16.45 -12.48
CA ILE A 762 6.95 -17.16 -13.65
C ILE A 762 7.87 -18.32 -14.06
N ASN A 763 9.16 -18.08 -14.17
CA ASN A 763 10.13 -19.11 -14.54
C ASN A 763 10.31 -20.14 -13.42
N TYR A 764 10.22 -19.71 -12.16
CA TYR A 764 10.28 -20.61 -11.00
C TYR A 764 9.18 -21.67 -11.05
N ASN A 765 7.97 -21.28 -11.46
CA ASN A 765 6.80 -22.15 -11.52
C ASN A 765 6.69 -22.95 -12.84
N ARG A 766 7.43 -22.58 -13.88
CA ARG A 766 7.52 -23.37 -15.11
C ARG A 766 8.47 -24.55 -14.85
N VAL A 767 7.90 -25.73 -14.67
CA VAL A 767 8.64 -26.99 -14.53
C VAL A 767 9.00 -27.55 -15.90
#